data_a05af5ad6c81b5359398900351e319cf
#
_entry.id   a05af5ad6c81b5359398900351e319cf
#
_cell.length_a   1.000
_cell.length_b   1.000
_cell.length_c   1.000
_cell.angle_alpha   90.00
_cell.angle_beta   90.00
_cell.angle_gamma   90.00
#
_symmetry.space_group_name_H-M   'P 1'
#
loop_
_entity.id
_entity.type
_entity.pdbx_description
1 polymer ?
#
loop_
_entity_poly.entity_id
_entity_poly.type
_entity_poly.pdbx_seq_one_letter_code
_entity_poly.pdbx_strand_id
1 'polypeptide(L)'
;MGAPLTELILDRAPSALVSMDEDGLVTYWNRGAETMFGVAREDAVGRAVAELIIPVRFRARHRAGLQRFLASGDGPMLDHWIEVAGLRADGTEFPGEMTISALRDGPQWTFHAFIHDISERRQSEAEHRRLLEELRRALQGSERRFDAIVGSLSDPVTIRDREHRFLYANPAALAHLGFDTGDDLQATAPAEIMADYRVSGEDGEPITMDDIPSVRILRGEPAEPLLIRTVHRRTGEQHWNLLKAAPLLDEAGDVDATIMIIEDVTEQKRAERQSELLVRAGEVLASSLDYEQTLRNVAELAVPDLADWCAVDLVDEDGDRRPVAVAHSDPDRLELAEQLRQYEPVHLDPERGLGQVFRTGDSLLYPQVPDAMLVSAAVDERHLTLLRAVGMRSAALVPMRIGTRSLGAMTLVNAESGRVLDRFDLELAEQVAARAAVAIENARLYSERSLIAHTLQQSLLPEQLPRVPGYELASVYIPAFEGTEVGGDFYDVWRIADGWMIIIGDVTGKGVQAAALTALVRHTMRTASEFESSPAQLLARVDRTLKGQRSRSVCTALCLRLEPDRATLAVGGHPLPVSLSSHGLTEIGEYGPLLGGFPSATWQDCVVDIEPGSIVVTYTDGITDAVGRHGTRYGVQRLHERLLPCRGGSAEDVIKSLTEDLEAFQSHVHADDTAALVLRRLP
;
A
#
# COMPACT_ATOMS: atom_id res chain seq x y z
N MET A 1 -65.60 16.79 90.22
CA MET A 1 -65.74 17.82 89.20
C MET A 1 -64.65 17.60 88.15
N GLY A 2 -64.97 17.31 86.91
CA GLY A 2 -63.97 17.07 85.90
C GLY A 2 -63.27 18.36 85.55
N ALA A 3 -61.91 18.25 85.29
CA ALA A 3 -61.08 19.40 84.89
C ALA A 3 -61.70 20.01 83.61
N PRO A 4 -61.73 21.39 83.47
CA PRO A 4 -62.24 22.04 82.29
C PRO A 4 -61.52 21.56 81.01
N LEU A 5 -62.27 21.38 79.96
CA LEU A 5 -61.83 20.79 78.70
C LEU A 5 -60.50 21.43 78.19
N THR A 6 -60.32 22.74 78.47
CA THR A 6 -59.13 23.49 78.16
C THR A 6 -57.89 22.93 78.89
N GLU A 7 -57.96 22.52 80.12
CA GLU A 7 -56.91 21.98 80.90
C GLU A 7 -56.46 20.56 80.36
N LEU A 8 -57.44 19.76 79.92
CA LEU A 8 -57.20 18.46 79.35
C LEU A 8 -56.54 18.54 78.01
N ILE A 9 -56.83 19.53 77.15
CA ILE A 9 -56.20 19.79 75.90
C ILE A 9 -54.75 20.24 76.06
N LEU A 10 -54.57 21.18 76.97
CA LEU A 10 -53.20 21.66 77.27
C LEU A 10 -52.30 20.62 77.94
N ASP A 11 -52.88 19.74 78.75
CA ASP A 11 -52.13 18.62 79.33
C ASP A 11 -51.69 17.53 78.34
N ARG A 12 -52.50 17.33 77.24
CA ARG A 12 -52.21 16.37 76.24
C ARG A 12 -51.45 16.92 75.02
N ALA A 13 -51.16 18.22 75.01
CA ALA A 13 -50.37 18.81 73.93
C ALA A 13 -49.00 18.14 73.81
N PRO A 14 -48.55 17.80 72.59
CA PRO A 14 -47.24 17.16 72.39
C PRO A 14 -46.06 18.08 72.70
N SER A 15 -46.28 19.36 72.61
CA SER A 15 -45.29 20.38 73.01
C SER A 15 -45.25 20.57 74.53
N ALA A 16 -44.08 20.79 75.08
CA ALA A 16 -43.99 21.11 76.48
C ALA A 16 -44.61 22.47 76.73
N LEU A 17 -45.59 22.51 77.66
CA LEU A 17 -46.14 23.76 78.25
C LEU A 17 -45.68 23.88 79.64
N VAL A 18 -44.91 24.96 79.92
CA VAL A 18 -44.40 25.26 81.19
C VAL A 18 -44.88 26.66 81.59
N SER A 19 -45.55 26.79 82.75
CA SER A 19 -45.89 28.12 83.29
C SER A 19 -45.09 28.34 84.56
N MET A 20 -44.72 29.60 84.83
CA MET A 20 -44.06 30.07 86.01
C MET A 20 -44.65 31.38 86.53
N ASP A 21 -44.49 31.63 87.81
CA ASP A 21 -44.85 32.88 88.50
C ASP A 21 -43.70 33.93 88.37
N GLU A 22 -43.90 35.09 89.05
CA GLU A 22 -42.93 36.18 89.03
C GLU A 22 -41.60 35.87 89.80
N ASP A 23 -41.60 34.88 90.65
CA ASP A 23 -40.40 34.38 91.30
C ASP A 23 -39.68 33.32 90.50
N GLY A 24 -40.26 32.96 89.34
CA GLY A 24 -39.70 31.96 88.42
C GLY A 24 -39.93 30.52 88.90
N LEU A 25 -40.92 30.30 89.76
CA LEU A 25 -41.30 28.98 90.24
C LEU A 25 -42.37 28.41 89.31
N VAL A 26 -42.26 27.13 88.94
CA VAL A 26 -43.18 26.43 88.07
C VAL A 26 -44.56 26.38 88.72
N THR A 27 -45.58 26.88 88.00
CA THR A 27 -47.00 26.86 88.39
C THR A 27 -47.83 25.87 87.63
N TYR A 28 -47.38 25.56 86.37
CA TYR A 28 -48.01 24.54 85.51
C TYR A 28 -46.97 23.80 84.75
N TRP A 29 -47.17 22.48 84.60
CA TRP A 29 -46.29 21.53 83.86
C TRP A 29 -47.15 20.47 83.26
N ASN A 30 -47.25 20.46 81.90
CA ASN A 30 -48.05 19.50 81.21
C ASN A 30 -47.32 18.17 80.92
N ARG A 31 -48.04 17.18 80.47
CA ARG A 31 -47.47 15.88 80.15
C ARG A 31 -46.40 15.94 79.05
N GLY A 32 -46.53 16.87 78.05
CA GLY A 32 -45.49 17.18 77.09
C GLY A 32 -44.16 17.61 77.75
N ALA A 33 -44.25 18.41 78.75
CA ALA A 33 -43.08 18.86 79.57
C ALA A 33 -42.49 17.70 80.33
N GLU A 34 -43.31 16.84 80.99
CA GLU A 34 -42.80 15.62 81.65
C GLU A 34 -41.99 14.75 80.71
N THR A 35 -42.57 14.47 79.53
CA THR A 35 -41.91 13.63 78.55
C THR A 35 -40.66 14.28 77.97
N MET A 36 -40.69 15.56 77.65
CA MET A 36 -39.57 16.28 77.04
C MET A 36 -38.39 16.47 77.98
N PHE A 37 -38.69 16.87 79.26
CA PHE A 37 -37.65 17.19 80.21
C PHE A 37 -37.30 16.03 81.16
N GLY A 38 -38.13 15.00 81.20
CA GLY A 38 -37.88 13.84 82.10
C GLY A 38 -38.09 14.16 83.59
N VAL A 39 -38.90 15.18 83.89
CA VAL A 39 -39.22 15.59 85.30
C VAL A 39 -40.72 15.44 85.47
N ALA A 40 -41.18 14.68 86.48
CA ALA A 40 -42.57 14.54 86.81
C ALA A 40 -43.22 15.87 87.28
N ARG A 41 -44.46 16.13 86.95
CA ARG A 41 -45.17 17.31 87.33
C ARG A 41 -45.12 17.61 88.83
N GLU A 42 -45.21 16.56 89.58
CA GLU A 42 -45.17 16.64 91.06
C GLU A 42 -43.81 17.14 91.56
N ASP A 43 -42.76 16.82 90.89
CA ASP A 43 -41.38 17.25 91.21
C ASP A 43 -41.02 18.60 90.59
N ALA A 44 -41.77 19.06 89.58
CA ALA A 44 -41.49 20.31 88.87
C ALA A 44 -42.21 21.49 89.46
N VAL A 45 -43.50 21.33 89.84
CA VAL A 45 -44.31 22.43 90.39
C VAL A 45 -43.75 22.94 91.71
N GLY A 46 -43.58 24.26 91.81
CA GLY A 46 -42.99 24.92 92.97
C GLY A 46 -41.47 25.01 92.94
N ARG A 47 -40.79 24.41 91.96
CA ARG A 47 -39.31 24.58 91.80
C ARG A 47 -39.00 25.65 90.79
N ALA A 48 -37.80 26.19 90.86
CA ALA A 48 -37.34 27.20 89.91
C ALA A 48 -37.16 26.62 88.50
N VAL A 49 -37.89 27.17 87.47
CA VAL A 49 -37.83 26.75 86.12
C VAL A 49 -36.42 26.73 85.54
N ALA A 50 -35.59 27.70 85.98
CA ALA A 50 -34.20 27.84 85.58
C ALA A 50 -33.35 26.63 85.96
N GLU A 51 -33.71 25.92 87.09
CA GLU A 51 -32.95 24.76 87.55
C GLU A 51 -33.37 23.46 86.85
N LEU A 52 -34.63 23.45 86.40
CA LEU A 52 -35.21 22.25 85.77
C LEU A 52 -34.87 22.09 84.28
N ILE A 53 -35.00 23.16 83.51
CA ILE A 53 -34.97 23.06 82.09
C ILE A 53 -33.95 23.97 81.37
N ILE A 54 -33.27 24.84 82.12
CA ILE A 54 -32.29 25.76 81.55
C ILE A 54 -30.88 25.29 81.83
N PRO A 55 -30.03 25.10 80.77
CA PRO A 55 -28.60 24.79 81.00
C PRO A 55 -27.91 25.80 81.84
N VAL A 56 -27.00 25.32 82.69
CA VAL A 56 -26.32 26.08 83.74
C VAL A 56 -25.78 27.44 83.21
N ARG A 57 -25.18 27.44 82.03
CA ARG A 57 -24.59 28.64 81.39
C ARG A 57 -25.62 29.74 81.07
N PHE A 58 -26.90 29.43 80.97
CA PHE A 58 -27.97 30.39 80.62
C PHE A 58 -28.83 30.81 81.82
N ARG A 59 -28.70 30.19 83.00
CA ARG A 59 -29.50 30.45 84.23
C ARG A 59 -29.39 31.89 84.70
N ALA A 60 -28.15 32.43 84.76
CA ALA A 60 -27.92 33.82 85.14
C ALA A 60 -28.59 34.80 84.18
N ARG A 61 -28.55 34.53 82.85
CA ARG A 61 -29.19 35.37 81.86
C ARG A 61 -30.73 35.31 81.94
N HIS A 62 -31.25 34.13 82.22
CA HIS A 62 -32.72 33.94 82.38
C HIS A 62 -33.19 34.72 83.61
N ARG A 63 -32.55 34.61 84.81
CA ARG A 63 -32.93 35.38 86.02
C ARG A 63 -32.87 36.88 85.75
N ALA A 64 -31.81 37.38 85.14
CA ALA A 64 -31.66 38.78 84.81
C ALA A 64 -32.75 39.27 83.80
N GLY A 65 -33.15 38.42 82.85
CA GLY A 65 -34.25 38.68 81.91
C GLY A 65 -35.61 38.82 82.62
N LEU A 66 -35.91 37.88 83.52
CA LEU A 66 -37.14 37.90 84.31
C LEU A 66 -37.20 39.15 85.18
N GLN A 67 -36.14 39.48 85.92
CA GLN A 67 -36.08 40.70 86.73
C GLN A 67 -36.25 41.98 85.91
N ARG A 68 -35.64 42.05 84.71
CA ARG A 68 -35.80 43.19 83.79
C ARG A 68 -37.24 43.35 83.34
N PHE A 69 -37.89 42.25 82.96
CA PHE A 69 -39.30 42.28 82.54
C PHE A 69 -40.19 42.79 83.72
N LEU A 70 -40.02 42.23 84.88
CA LEU A 70 -40.81 42.66 86.06
C LEU A 70 -40.67 44.14 86.37
N ALA A 71 -39.50 44.74 86.11
CA ALA A 71 -39.22 46.16 86.34
C ALA A 71 -39.75 47.10 85.22
N SER A 72 -39.73 46.66 83.95
CA SER A 72 -40.02 47.51 82.80
C SER A 72 -41.32 47.14 82.06
N GLY A 73 -41.84 45.92 82.22
CA GLY A 73 -42.93 45.37 81.48
C GLY A 73 -42.60 44.99 80.05
N ASP A 74 -41.32 45.08 79.69
CA ASP A 74 -40.84 44.76 78.28
C ASP A 74 -39.83 43.62 78.28
N GLY A 75 -40.04 42.65 77.40
CA GLY A 75 -39.18 41.46 77.25
C GLY A 75 -38.96 41.07 75.86
N PRO A 76 -37.77 41.16 75.30
CA PRO A 76 -37.45 40.88 73.86
C PRO A 76 -37.66 39.41 73.43
N MET A 77 -38.00 38.55 74.38
CA MET A 77 -38.21 37.11 74.13
C MET A 77 -39.70 36.71 74.15
N LEU A 78 -40.59 37.65 74.31
CA LEU A 78 -42.02 37.38 74.42
C LEU A 78 -42.66 37.38 73.04
N ASP A 79 -43.68 36.50 72.83
CA ASP A 79 -44.53 36.35 71.66
C ASP A 79 -43.78 36.12 70.38
N HIS A 80 -42.53 35.64 70.43
CA HIS A 80 -41.71 35.20 69.31
C HIS A 80 -41.24 33.78 69.50
N TRP A 81 -41.12 33.05 68.38
CA TRP A 81 -40.40 31.76 68.39
C TRP A 81 -38.90 32.01 68.39
N ILE A 82 -38.28 31.45 69.39
CA ILE A 82 -36.81 31.55 69.58
C ILE A 82 -36.22 30.16 69.74
N GLU A 83 -35.05 29.94 69.15
CA GLU A 83 -34.31 28.73 69.37
C GLU A 83 -33.54 28.84 70.76
N VAL A 84 -33.74 27.82 71.51
CA VAL A 84 -33.12 27.73 72.86
C VAL A 84 -32.48 26.33 73.01
N ALA A 85 -31.55 26.23 73.95
CA ALA A 85 -31.11 24.94 74.45
C ALA A 85 -31.93 24.54 75.65
N GLY A 86 -32.63 23.42 75.63
CA GLY A 86 -33.31 22.78 76.73
C GLY A 86 -32.39 21.82 77.43
N LEU A 87 -32.57 21.64 78.77
CA LEU A 87 -31.83 20.67 79.59
C LEU A 87 -32.81 19.63 80.13
N ARG A 88 -32.51 18.33 79.87
CA ARG A 88 -33.31 17.23 80.44
C ARG A 88 -32.79 16.83 81.83
N ALA A 89 -33.60 16.09 82.58
CA ALA A 89 -33.25 15.59 83.89
C ALA A 89 -32.01 14.72 83.97
N ASP A 90 -31.71 14.01 82.84
CA ASP A 90 -30.49 13.19 82.72
C ASP A 90 -29.20 13.99 82.43
N GLY A 91 -29.35 15.34 82.32
CA GLY A 91 -28.25 16.25 82.05
C GLY A 91 -27.98 16.42 80.49
N THR A 92 -28.74 15.81 79.63
CA THR A 92 -28.63 16.01 78.17
C THR A 92 -29.24 17.34 77.77
N GLU A 93 -28.52 18.04 76.91
CA GLU A 93 -29.06 19.27 76.31
C GLU A 93 -29.64 18.92 74.88
N PHE A 94 -30.73 19.59 74.54
CA PHE A 94 -31.36 19.47 73.20
C PHE A 94 -31.68 20.83 72.66
N PRO A 95 -31.69 20.99 71.30
CA PRO A 95 -32.16 22.21 70.70
C PRO A 95 -33.69 22.23 70.75
N GLY A 96 -34.24 23.30 71.27
CA GLY A 96 -35.67 23.49 71.32
C GLY A 96 -36.08 24.83 70.67
N GLU A 97 -37.25 24.85 70.14
CA GLU A 97 -37.93 26.08 69.70
C GLU A 97 -38.96 26.46 70.75
N MET A 98 -38.91 27.70 71.27
CA MET A 98 -39.74 28.12 72.34
C MET A 98 -40.40 29.48 72.07
N THR A 99 -41.63 29.62 72.43
CA THR A 99 -42.29 30.92 72.56
C THR A 99 -42.75 31.13 74.00
N ILE A 100 -42.69 32.35 74.47
CA ILE A 100 -43.06 32.72 75.83
C ILE A 100 -44.12 33.85 75.77
N SER A 101 -45.21 33.67 76.45
CA SER A 101 -46.25 34.74 76.66
C SER A 101 -46.37 35.10 78.11
N ALA A 102 -46.40 36.40 78.45
CA ALA A 102 -46.60 36.90 79.75
C ALA A 102 -48.08 37.40 79.94
N LEU A 103 -48.79 36.88 80.95
CA LEU A 103 -50.15 37.24 81.21
C LEU A 103 -50.20 37.85 82.65
N ARG A 104 -51.06 38.87 82.84
CA ARG A 104 -51.18 39.51 84.16
C ARG A 104 -52.57 39.14 84.74
N ASP A 105 -52.54 38.51 85.89
CA ASP A 105 -53.74 38.18 86.63
C ASP A 105 -53.76 39.00 87.93
N GLY A 106 -54.53 40.07 87.96
CA GLY A 106 -54.49 41.02 89.03
C GLY A 106 -53.14 41.76 89.20
N PRO A 107 -52.51 41.70 90.40
CA PRO A 107 -51.22 42.32 90.63
C PRO A 107 -50.04 41.41 90.14
N GLN A 108 -50.28 40.11 89.86
CA GLN A 108 -49.21 39.10 89.64
C GLN A 108 -49.06 38.81 88.16
N TRP A 109 -47.80 38.54 87.76
CA TRP A 109 -47.45 38.05 86.42
C TRP A 109 -47.30 36.54 86.38
N THR A 110 -47.78 35.93 85.32
CA THR A 110 -47.55 34.53 84.97
C THR A 110 -46.95 34.44 83.55
N PHE A 111 -45.95 33.57 83.42
CA PHE A 111 -45.28 33.32 82.08
C PHE A 111 -45.64 31.92 81.60
N HIS A 112 -45.95 31.82 80.38
CA HIS A 112 -46.32 30.55 79.72
C HIS A 112 -45.37 30.29 78.59
N ALA A 113 -44.57 29.21 78.63
CA ALA A 113 -43.65 28.81 77.55
C ALA A 113 -44.13 27.60 76.90
N PHE A 114 -44.29 27.66 75.54
CA PHE A 114 -44.44 26.49 74.68
C PHE A 114 -43.06 26.14 74.15
N ILE A 115 -42.64 24.87 74.32
CA ILE A 115 -41.31 24.41 73.95
C ILE A 115 -41.49 23.18 73.12
N HIS A 116 -40.82 23.18 71.92
CA HIS A 116 -40.79 22.07 71.01
C HIS A 116 -39.35 21.60 70.79
N ASP A 117 -39.15 20.28 70.88
CA ASP A 117 -37.83 19.66 70.59
C ASP A 117 -37.64 19.56 69.06
N ILE A 118 -36.60 20.20 68.55
CA ILE A 118 -36.28 20.20 67.12
C ILE A 118 -35.10 19.33 66.76
N SER A 119 -34.71 18.38 67.64
CA SER A 119 -33.57 17.48 67.43
C SER A 119 -33.73 16.60 66.17
N GLU A 120 -34.93 15.94 66.01
CA GLU A 120 -35.21 15.08 64.84
C GLU A 120 -35.21 15.90 63.55
N ARG A 121 -35.80 17.08 63.53
CA ARG A 121 -35.82 17.96 62.35
C ARG A 121 -34.41 18.36 61.95
N ARG A 122 -33.56 18.79 62.88
CA ARG A 122 -32.16 19.16 62.62
C ARG A 122 -31.36 17.96 62.12
N GLN A 123 -31.59 16.79 62.67
CA GLN A 123 -30.89 15.59 62.23
C GLN A 123 -31.28 15.20 60.80
N SER A 124 -32.54 15.22 60.47
CA SER A 124 -33.05 14.94 59.11
C SER A 124 -32.52 15.96 58.07
N GLU A 125 -32.52 17.27 58.43
CA GLU A 125 -32.00 18.32 57.52
C GLU A 125 -30.46 18.14 57.30
N ALA A 126 -29.73 17.76 58.36
CA ALA A 126 -28.30 17.50 58.25
C ALA A 126 -27.98 16.28 57.37
N GLU A 127 -28.76 15.18 57.52
CA GLU A 127 -28.60 13.97 56.74
C GLU A 127 -28.92 14.22 55.27
N HIS A 128 -30.00 14.95 54.98
CA HIS A 128 -30.38 15.30 53.59
C HIS A 128 -29.30 16.16 52.94
N ARG A 129 -28.74 17.14 53.63
CA ARG A 129 -27.63 17.97 53.14
C ARG A 129 -26.38 17.11 52.83
N ARG A 130 -26.08 16.17 53.73
CA ARG A 130 -24.95 15.26 53.55
C ARG A 130 -25.10 14.40 52.30
N LEU A 131 -26.30 13.82 52.07
CA LEU A 131 -26.59 12.99 50.90
C LEU A 131 -26.48 13.82 49.58
N LEU A 132 -26.97 15.06 49.56
CA LEU A 132 -26.84 15.96 48.41
C LEU A 132 -25.35 16.27 48.11
N GLU A 133 -24.55 16.49 49.13
CA GLU A 133 -23.09 16.73 48.96
C GLU A 133 -22.36 15.48 48.46
N GLU A 134 -22.72 14.30 48.97
CA GLU A 134 -22.13 13.03 48.50
C GLU A 134 -22.51 12.75 47.05
N LEU A 135 -23.78 12.94 46.65
CA LEU A 135 -24.24 12.80 45.27
C LEU A 135 -23.52 13.77 44.34
N ARG A 136 -23.39 15.03 44.71
CA ARG A 136 -22.69 16.05 43.94
C ARG A 136 -21.22 15.73 43.74
N ARG A 137 -20.53 15.22 44.81
CA ARG A 137 -19.13 14.78 44.68
C ARG A 137 -18.99 13.56 43.78
N ALA A 138 -19.91 12.60 43.86
CA ALA A 138 -19.90 11.41 43.01
C ALA A 138 -20.09 11.79 41.53
N LEU A 139 -21.03 12.68 41.21
CA LEU A 139 -21.27 13.19 39.88
C LEU A 139 -20.05 13.91 39.34
N GLN A 140 -19.52 14.89 40.06
CA GLN A 140 -18.29 15.60 39.67
C GLN A 140 -17.08 14.67 39.49
N GLY A 141 -16.99 13.64 40.33
CA GLY A 141 -15.93 12.63 40.23
C GLY A 141 -16.08 11.75 38.97
N SER A 142 -17.31 11.49 38.54
CA SER A 142 -17.61 10.76 37.30
C SER A 142 -17.29 11.62 36.07
N GLU A 143 -17.74 12.87 36.04
CA GLU A 143 -17.46 13.83 34.98
C GLU A 143 -15.93 14.00 34.77
N ARG A 144 -15.19 14.26 35.83
CA ARG A 144 -13.72 14.39 35.74
C ARG A 144 -13.02 13.14 35.26
N ARG A 145 -13.53 11.95 35.60
CA ARG A 145 -12.96 10.68 35.08
C ARG A 145 -13.27 10.50 33.62
N PHE A 146 -14.47 10.82 33.18
CA PHE A 146 -14.85 10.81 31.77
C PHE A 146 -13.95 11.75 30.95
N ASP A 147 -13.82 13.01 31.37
CA ASP A 147 -12.98 14.01 30.73
C ASP A 147 -11.51 13.57 30.67
N ALA A 148 -11.00 12.99 31.76
CA ALA A 148 -9.61 12.50 31.79
C ALA A 148 -9.38 11.32 30.84
N ILE A 149 -10.32 10.38 30.75
CA ILE A 149 -10.22 9.21 29.86
C ILE A 149 -10.34 9.65 28.40
N VAL A 150 -11.41 10.33 28.03
CA VAL A 150 -11.67 10.73 26.65
C VAL A 150 -10.71 11.82 26.20
N GLY A 151 -10.33 12.73 27.10
CA GLY A 151 -9.35 13.78 26.84
C GLY A 151 -7.92 13.29 26.63
N SER A 152 -7.58 12.08 27.13
CA SER A 152 -6.27 11.46 26.93
C SER A 152 -6.15 10.68 25.60
N LEU A 153 -7.28 10.47 24.90
CA LEU A 153 -7.25 9.80 23.60
C LEU A 153 -6.63 10.70 22.54
N SER A 154 -5.74 10.12 21.74
CA SER A 154 -5.13 10.77 20.58
C SER A 154 -6.12 10.95 19.43
N ASP A 155 -7.10 10.05 19.34
CA ASP A 155 -8.11 10.11 18.28
C ASP A 155 -9.17 11.16 18.60
N PRO A 156 -9.62 11.93 17.62
CA PRO A 156 -10.75 12.84 17.72
C PRO A 156 -12.03 12.10 18.13
N VAL A 157 -12.65 12.52 19.24
CA VAL A 157 -13.92 11.98 19.73
C VAL A 157 -14.92 13.10 19.86
N THR A 158 -16.09 12.92 19.23
CA THR A 158 -17.22 13.85 19.32
C THR A 158 -18.48 13.13 19.76
N ILE A 159 -19.35 13.84 20.48
CA ILE A 159 -20.72 13.39 20.81
C ILE A 159 -21.71 14.39 20.22
N ARG A 160 -22.75 13.89 19.53
CA ARG A 160 -23.80 14.70 18.92
C ARG A 160 -25.19 14.26 19.39
N ASP A 161 -26.06 15.24 19.57
CA ASP A 161 -27.48 14.99 19.89
C ASP A 161 -28.33 14.66 18.64
N ARG A 162 -29.64 14.47 18.84
CA ARG A 162 -30.63 14.18 17.77
C ARG A 162 -30.76 15.30 16.76
N GLU A 163 -30.44 16.53 17.13
CA GLU A 163 -30.45 17.73 16.27
C GLU A 163 -29.08 17.94 15.58
N HIS A 164 -28.16 16.95 15.66
CA HIS A 164 -26.81 16.99 15.10
C HIS A 164 -25.86 18.02 15.74
N ARG A 165 -26.23 18.64 16.89
CA ARG A 165 -25.36 19.58 17.60
C ARG A 165 -24.29 18.84 18.38
N PHE A 166 -23.13 19.41 18.48
CA PHE A 166 -22.05 18.86 19.29
C PHE A 166 -22.34 19.05 20.78
N LEU A 167 -22.45 17.96 21.51
CA LEU A 167 -22.54 17.94 22.97
C LEU A 167 -21.16 17.91 23.64
N TYR A 168 -20.21 17.25 22.99
CA TYR A 168 -18.86 17.06 23.50
C TYR A 168 -17.87 16.90 22.35
N ALA A 169 -16.66 17.40 22.56
CA ALA A 169 -15.48 17.14 21.74
C ALA A 169 -14.24 17.09 22.63
N ASN A 170 -13.41 16.07 22.47
CA ASN A 170 -12.14 15.99 23.19
C ASN A 170 -11.10 16.96 22.57
N PRO A 171 -9.97 17.22 23.24
CA PRO A 171 -8.94 18.11 22.73
C PRO A 171 -8.41 17.71 21.33
N ALA A 172 -8.32 16.41 21.03
CA ALA A 172 -7.91 15.91 19.72
C ALA A 172 -8.94 16.30 18.64
N ALA A 173 -10.26 16.19 18.93
CA ALA A 173 -11.31 16.60 18.00
C ALA A 173 -11.32 18.11 17.76
N LEU A 174 -11.10 18.92 18.77
CA LEU A 174 -10.98 20.37 18.62
C LEU A 174 -9.81 20.74 17.72
N ALA A 175 -8.63 20.16 17.97
CA ALA A 175 -7.45 20.38 17.14
C ALA A 175 -7.65 19.92 15.68
N HIS A 176 -8.29 18.75 15.49
CA HIS A 176 -8.57 18.19 14.15
C HIS A 176 -9.55 19.05 13.35
N LEU A 177 -10.56 19.63 14.02
CA LEU A 177 -11.56 20.47 13.38
C LEU A 177 -11.18 21.95 13.33
N GLY A 178 -10.03 22.34 13.93
CA GLY A 178 -9.49 23.70 13.89
C GLY A 178 -10.17 24.67 14.88
N PHE A 179 -10.69 24.18 16.02
CA PHE A 179 -11.32 24.98 17.06
C PHE A 179 -10.47 25.07 18.32
N ASP A 180 -10.48 26.23 18.98
CA ASP A 180 -9.78 26.44 20.25
C ASP A 180 -10.59 25.93 21.46
N THR A 181 -11.92 26.03 21.38
CA THR A 181 -12.81 25.64 22.48
C THR A 181 -14.01 24.80 22.02
N GLY A 182 -14.58 24.01 22.93
CA GLY A 182 -15.82 23.27 22.68
C GLY A 182 -17.03 24.20 22.44
N ASP A 183 -17.07 25.36 23.07
CA ASP A 183 -18.14 26.34 22.93
C ASP A 183 -18.16 26.92 21.50
N ASP A 184 -16.97 27.20 20.93
CA ASP A 184 -16.87 27.68 19.54
C ASP A 184 -17.35 26.62 18.55
N LEU A 185 -16.99 25.35 18.78
CA LEU A 185 -17.46 24.24 17.96
C LEU A 185 -18.98 24.05 18.06
N GLN A 186 -19.56 24.16 19.25
CA GLN A 186 -21.00 24.05 19.46
C GLN A 186 -21.78 25.18 18.82
N ALA A 187 -21.19 26.37 18.69
CA ALA A 187 -21.78 27.53 18.04
C ALA A 187 -21.75 27.46 16.50
N THR A 188 -20.92 26.59 15.93
CA THR A 188 -20.69 26.47 14.48
C THR A 188 -21.56 25.38 13.88
N ALA A 189 -22.24 25.66 12.79
CA ALA A 189 -23.06 24.66 12.10
C ALA A 189 -22.16 23.59 11.44
N PRO A 190 -22.51 22.28 11.52
CA PRO A 190 -21.73 21.20 10.92
C PRO A 190 -21.45 21.37 9.42
N ALA A 191 -22.37 22.00 8.70
CA ALA A 191 -22.23 22.30 7.27
C ALA A 191 -21.12 23.34 6.99
N GLU A 192 -20.89 24.28 7.90
CA GLU A 192 -19.82 25.28 7.78
C GLU A 192 -18.45 24.64 7.96
N ILE A 193 -18.33 23.70 8.90
CA ILE A 193 -17.08 22.95 9.12
C ILE A 193 -16.70 22.14 7.86
N MET A 194 -17.70 21.50 7.22
CA MET A 194 -17.50 20.72 6.00
C MET A 194 -17.20 21.56 4.75
N ALA A 195 -17.57 22.86 4.77
CA ALA A 195 -17.40 23.73 3.60
C ALA A 195 -15.92 23.95 3.22
N ASP A 196 -15.02 23.91 4.18
CA ASP A 196 -13.58 24.07 3.96
C ASP A 196 -12.89 22.81 3.39
N TYR A 197 -13.61 21.69 3.37
CA TYR A 197 -13.08 20.41 2.91
C TYR A 197 -13.83 19.91 1.67
N ARG A 198 -13.13 19.18 0.82
CA ARG A 198 -13.71 18.27 -0.15
C ARG A 198 -13.66 16.88 0.47
N VAL A 199 -14.79 16.24 0.62
CA VAL A 199 -14.91 14.90 1.23
C VAL A 199 -15.35 13.91 0.17
N SER A 200 -14.64 12.80 0.05
CA SER A 200 -14.96 11.72 -0.88
C SER A 200 -14.70 10.35 -0.24
N GLY A 201 -15.33 9.30 -0.79
CA GLY A 201 -15.05 7.92 -0.48
C GLY A 201 -13.71 7.45 -1.08
N GLU A 202 -13.40 6.17 -0.91
CA GLU A 202 -12.22 5.52 -1.48
C GLU A 202 -12.29 5.46 -3.03
N ASP A 203 -13.49 5.35 -3.58
CA ASP A 203 -13.80 5.38 -5.01
C ASP A 203 -13.77 6.80 -5.64
N GLY A 204 -13.56 7.84 -4.81
CA GLY A 204 -13.56 9.23 -5.24
C GLY A 204 -14.96 9.88 -5.31
N GLU A 205 -16.03 9.12 -5.07
CA GLU A 205 -17.39 9.68 -5.05
C GLU A 205 -17.57 10.64 -3.86
N PRO A 206 -18.29 11.74 -4.06
CA PRO A 206 -18.55 12.73 -3.00
C PRO A 206 -19.34 12.12 -1.84
N ILE A 207 -18.87 12.30 -0.62
CA ILE A 207 -19.56 11.92 0.61
C ILE A 207 -20.36 13.11 1.12
N THR A 208 -21.64 12.88 1.44
CA THR A 208 -22.57 13.87 2.00
C THR A 208 -22.72 13.69 3.51
N MET A 209 -23.35 14.66 4.17
CA MET A 209 -23.67 14.54 5.61
C MET A 209 -24.56 13.32 5.92
N ASP A 210 -25.40 12.91 4.97
CA ASP A 210 -26.32 11.79 5.14
C ASP A 210 -25.61 10.43 5.17
N ASP A 211 -24.41 10.36 4.62
CA ASP A 211 -23.59 9.15 4.57
C ASP A 211 -22.78 8.95 5.86
N ILE A 212 -22.63 10.00 6.68
CA ILE A 212 -21.82 9.97 7.91
C ILE A 212 -22.43 9.01 8.93
N PRO A 213 -21.66 8.06 9.49
CA PRO A 213 -22.15 7.01 10.38
C PRO A 213 -22.98 7.53 11.57
N SER A 214 -22.57 8.63 12.21
CA SER A 214 -23.28 9.22 13.33
C SER A 214 -24.66 9.77 12.93
N VAL A 215 -24.78 10.32 11.72
CA VAL A 215 -26.06 10.83 11.19
C VAL A 215 -27.01 9.69 10.88
N ARG A 216 -26.52 8.61 10.26
CA ARG A 216 -27.34 7.42 9.96
C ARG A 216 -27.87 6.76 11.24
N ILE A 217 -27.03 6.62 12.26
CA ILE A 217 -27.43 6.05 13.56
C ILE A 217 -28.54 6.89 14.21
N LEU A 218 -28.45 8.23 14.17
CA LEU A 218 -29.48 9.11 14.71
C LEU A 218 -30.83 8.99 13.98
N ARG A 219 -30.82 8.53 12.74
CA ARG A 219 -32.06 8.22 11.97
C ARG A 219 -32.58 6.81 12.22
N GLY A 220 -31.92 6.04 13.08
CA GLY A 220 -32.28 4.63 13.35
C GLY A 220 -31.79 3.64 12.28
N GLU A 221 -30.85 4.06 11.41
CA GLU A 221 -30.25 3.22 10.39
C GLU A 221 -28.99 2.55 10.92
N PRO A 222 -28.70 1.30 10.53
CA PRO A 222 -27.40 0.68 10.82
C PRO A 222 -26.29 1.45 10.07
N ALA A 223 -25.16 1.65 10.72
CA ALA A 223 -24.02 2.27 10.11
C ALA A 223 -22.75 1.46 10.38
N GLU A 224 -22.02 1.17 9.31
CA GLU A 224 -20.68 0.57 9.36
C GLU A 224 -19.62 1.68 9.42
N PRO A 225 -18.38 1.38 9.83
CA PRO A 225 -17.28 2.32 9.72
C PRO A 225 -17.13 2.83 8.29
N LEU A 226 -16.95 4.13 8.13
CA LEU A 226 -16.84 4.79 6.82
C LEU A 226 -15.43 5.36 6.64
N LEU A 227 -14.74 4.91 5.59
CA LEU A 227 -13.46 5.48 5.18
C LEU A 227 -13.72 6.68 4.27
N ILE A 228 -13.21 7.84 4.65
CA ILE A 228 -13.30 9.08 3.87
C ILE A 228 -11.93 9.66 3.60
N ARG A 229 -11.82 10.31 2.45
CA ARG A 229 -10.70 11.19 2.11
C ARG A 229 -11.14 12.63 2.23
N THR A 230 -10.46 13.39 3.06
CA THR A 230 -10.66 14.83 3.22
C THR A 230 -9.53 15.59 2.55
N VAL A 231 -9.86 16.61 1.76
CA VAL A 231 -8.90 17.51 1.14
C VAL A 231 -9.26 18.92 1.55
N HIS A 232 -8.38 19.60 2.26
CA HIS A 232 -8.59 20.99 2.66
C HIS A 232 -8.50 21.89 1.42
N ARG A 233 -9.58 22.67 1.13
CA ARG A 233 -9.71 23.42 -0.13
C ARG A 233 -8.65 24.47 -0.35
N ARG A 234 -8.14 25.08 0.70
CA ARG A 234 -7.15 26.17 0.65
C ARG A 234 -5.71 25.67 0.63
N THR A 235 -5.38 24.69 1.45
CA THR A 235 -3.99 24.17 1.58
C THR A 235 -3.71 22.99 0.65
N GLY A 236 -4.75 22.28 0.19
CA GLY A 236 -4.61 21.03 -0.57
C GLY A 236 -4.19 19.82 0.27
N GLU A 237 -4.06 19.98 1.58
CA GLU A 237 -3.67 18.92 2.49
C GLU A 237 -4.72 17.80 2.52
N GLN A 238 -4.26 16.56 2.46
CA GLN A 238 -5.09 15.38 2.34
C GLN A 238 -4.94 14.47 3.55
N HIS A 239 -6.07 14.02 4.09
CA HIS A 239 -6.12 13.02 5.17
C HIS A 239 -7.11 11.91 4.83
N TRP A 240 -6.76 10.70 5.24
CA TRP A 240 -7.66 9.56 5.24
C TRP A 240 -8.16 9.32 6.65
N ASN A 241 -9.47 9.41 6.83
CA ASN A 241 -10.11 9.28 8.13
C ASN A 241 -11.09 8.10 8.13
N LEU A 242 -10.96 7.20 9.10
CA LEU A 242 -11.93 6.15 9.34
C LEU A 242 -12.90 6.60 10.43
N LEU A 243 -14.14 6.87 10.01
CA LEU A 243 -15.22 7.31 10.89
C LEU A 243 -15.91 6.09 11.51
N LYS A 244 -15.87 5.99 12.84
CA LYS A 244 -16.57 4.96 13.62
C LYS A 244 -17.58 5.63 14.53
N ALA A 245 -18.84 5.18 14.52
CA ALA A 245 -19.87 5.73 15.40
C ALA A 245 -20.63 4.63 16.14
N ALA A 246 -21.11 4.98 17.33
CA ALA A 246 -21.97 4.13 18.14
C ALA A 246 -23.10 4.95 18.77
N PRO A 247 -24.29 4.34 18.97
CA PRO A 247 -25.40 5.01 19.64
C PRO A 247 -25.17 5.11 21.15
N LEU A 248 -25.61 6.23 21.72
CA LEU A 248 -25.83 6.40 23.16
C LEU A 248 -27.33 6.33 23.40
N LEU A 249 -27.75 5.37 24.23
CA LEU A 249 -29.17 5.09 24.45
C LEU A 249 -29.67 5.81 25.70
N ASP A 250 -30.92 6.26 25.67
CA ASP A 250 -31.62 6.74 26.85
C ASP A 250 -32.18 5.58 27.72
N GLU A 251 -32.85 5.89 28.84
CA GLU A 251 -33.45 4.89 29.73
C GLU A 251 -34.53 4.01 29.07
N ALA A 252 -35.14 4.48 27.99
CA ALA A 252 -36.13 3.76 27.22
C ALA A 252 -35.54 2.85 26.17
N GLY A 253 -34.23 2.96 25.91
CA GLY A 253 -33.50 2.22 24.89
C GLY A 253 -33.51 2.89 23.52
N ASP A 254 -33.98 4.11 23.41
CA ASP A 254 -33.95 4.91 22.19
C ASP A 254 -32.61 5.65 22.05
N VAL A 255 -32.18 5.89 20.81
CA VAL A 255 -30.93 6.64 20.55
C VAL A 255 -31.11 8.09 20.99
N ASP A 256 -30.40 8.53 22.02
CA ASP A 256 -30.39 9.90 22.52
C ASP A 256 -29.27 10.74 21.89
N ALA A 257 -28.13 10.16 21.71
CA ALA A 257 -26.96 10.79 21.11
C ALA A 257 -26.12 9.77 20.35
N THR A 258 -25.07 10.21 19.67
CA THR A 258 -24.06 9.34 19.07
C THR A 258 -22.68 9.79 19.48
N ILE A 259 -21.81 8.81 19.77
CA ILE A 259 -20.37 9.01 19.89
C ILE A 259 -19.72 8.66 18.55
N MET A 260 -18.84 9.52 18.05
CA MET A 260 -18.07 9.30 16.84
C MET A 260 -16.58 9.45 17.12
N ILE A 261 -15.82 8.49 16.65
CA ILE A 261 -14.35 8.48 16.68
C ILE A 261 -13.86 8.66 15.24
N ILE A 262 -12.91 9.55 15.04
CA ILE A 262 -12.26 9.82 13.76
C ILE A 262 -10.82 9.32 13.88
N GLU A 263 -10.53 8.20 13.25
CA GLU A 263 -9.17 7.63 13.24
C GLU A 263 -8.44 8.11 11.98
N ASP A 264 -7.32 8.83 12.15
CA ASP A 264 -6.47 9.21 11.01
C ASP A 264 -5.66 7.98 10.56
N VAL A 265 -6.02 7.44 9.40
CA VAL A 265 -5.37 6.28 8.78
C VAL A 265 -4.51 6.67 7.58
N THR A 266 -4.12 7.95 7.48
CA THR A 266 -3.36 8.50 6.35
C THR A 266 -2.05 7.74 6.12
N GLU A 267 -1.26 7.56 7.18
CA GLU A 267 0.02 6.84 7.09
C GLU A 267 -0.18 5.37 6.72
N GLN A 268 -1.22 4.72 7.24
CA GLN A 268 -1.55 3.34 6.91
C GLN A 268 -1.94 3.21 5.42
N LYS A 269 -2.81 4.10 4.93
CA LYS A 269 -3.23 4.12 3.51
C LYS A 269 -2.09 4.47 2.56
N ARG A 270 -1.19 5.34 2.97
CA ARG A 270 0.04 5.64 2.21
C ARG A 270 0.94 4.41 2.10
N ALA A 271 1.18 3.71 3.21
CA ALA A 271 2.00 2.51 3.21
C ALA A 271 1.39 1.36 2.38
N GLU A 272 0.07 1.17 2.45
CA GLU A 272 -0.68 0.21 1.65
C GLU A 272 -0.51 0.49 0.15
N ARG A 273 -0.81 1.73 -0.27
CA ARG A 273 -0.67 2.17 -1.67
C ARG A 273 0.77 2.05 -2.18
N GLN A 274 1.75 2.42 -1.35
CA GLN A 274 3.16 2.26 -1.67
C GLN A 274 3.52 0.79 -1.91
N SER A 275 3.08 -0.10 -1.01
CA SER A 275 3.35 -1.53 -1.11
C SER A 275 2.74 -2.13 -2.39
N GLU A 276 1.48 -1.82 -2.68
CA GLU A 276 0.78 -2.31 -3.87
C GLU A 276 1.46 -1.87 -5.17
N LEU A 277 1.78 -0.57 -5.27
CA LEU A 277 2.45 -0.05 -6.46
C LEU A 277 3.84 -0.66 -6.64
N LEU A 278 4.61 -0.83 -5.57
CA LEU A 278 5.95 -1.40 -5.66
C LEU A 278 5.96 -2.91 -5.97
N VAL A 279 4.94 -3.65 -5.54
CA VAL A 279 4.77 -5.07 -5.94
C VAL A 279 4.44 -5.13 -7.43
N ARG A 280 3.45 -4.36 -7.89
CA ARG A 280 3.07 -4.29 -9.32
C ARG A 280 4.23 -3.81 -10.19
N ALA A 281 5.01 -2.84 -9.71
CA ALA A 281 6.23 -2.41 -10.40
C ALA A 281 7.22 -3.56 -10.59
N GLY A 282 7.42 -4.38 -9.53
CA GLY A 282 8.28 -5.56 -9.61
C GLY A 282 7.82 -6.56 -10.67
N GLU A 283 6.53 -6.87 -10.72
CA GLU A 283 5.96 -7.82 -11.67
C GLU A 283 6.03 -7.30 -13.12
N VAL A 284 5.57 -6.07 -13.35
CA VAL A 284 5.51 -5.47 -14.69
C VAL A 284 6.92 -5.25 -15.27
N LEU A 285 7.86 -4.75 -14.46
CA LEU A 285 9.23 -4.48 -14.92
C LEU A 285 10.07 -5.75 -15.09
N ALA A 286 9.70 -6.87 -14.45
CA ALA A 286 10.34 -8.17 -14.65
C ALA A 286 9.73 -8.97 -15.81
N SER A 287 8.58 -8.58 -16.36
CA SER A 287 7.83 -9.36 -17.35
C SER A 287 8.45 -9.35 -18.74
N SER A 288 9.34 -8.41 -19.05
CA SER A 288 9.95 -8.27 -20.37
C SER A 288 11.44 -7.99 -20.29
N LEU A 289 12.20 -8.62 -21.16
CA LEU A 289 13.62 -8.29 -21.45
C LEU A 289 13.76 -7.45 -22.74
N ASP A 290 12.65 -7.17 -23.41
CA ASP A 290 12.64 -6.23 -24.53
C ASP A 290 12.80 -4.80 -24.03
N TYR A 291 13.79 -4.11 -24.56
CA TYR A 291 14.18 -2.77 -24.11
C TYR A 291 13.08 -1.73 -24.34
N GLU A 292 12.46 -1.75 -25.52
CA GLU A 292 11.41 -0.77 -25.84
C GLU A 292 10.11 -1.05 -25.08
N GLN A 293 9.77 -2.32 -24.89
CA GLN A 293 8.61 -2.71 -24.10
C GLN A 293 8.80 -2.36 -22.62
N THR A 294 10.01 -2.57 -22.09
CA THR A 294 10.32 -2.20 -20.70
C THR A 294 10.13 -0.69 -20.46
N LEU A 295 10.56 0.14 -21.41
CA LEU A 295 10.39 1.60 -21.36
C LEU A 295 8.92 2.02 -21.41
N ARG A 296 8.10 1.39 -22.25
CA ARG A 296 6.63 1.60 -22.28
C ARG A 296 6.00 1.19 -20.95
N ASN A 297 6.35 0.02 -20.44
CA ASN A 297 5.84 -0.49 -19.18
C ASN A 297 6.12 0.46 -18.01
N VAL A 298 7.28 1.14 -17.99
CA VAL A 298 7.63 2.14 -16.97
C VAL A 298 6.65 3.32 -16.99
N ALA A 299 6.34 3.84 -18.17
CA ALA A 299 5.41 4.97 -18.29
C ALA A 299 3.97 4.56 -17.90
N GLU A 300 3.50 3.40 -18.38
CA GLU A 300 2.17 2.88 -18.11
C GLU A 300 1.96 2.52 -16.63
N LEU A 301 3.00 2.05 -15.95
CA LEU A 301 2.96 1.72 -14.52
C LEU A 301 2.64 2.95 -13.63
N ALA A 302 3.13 4.12 -14.04
CA ALA A 302 2.95 5.35 -13.29
C ALA A 302 1.54 5.93 -13.41
N VAL A 303 0.74 5.45 -14.37
CA VAL A 303 -0.59 6.00 -14.69
C VAL A 303 -1.67 4.93 -14.42
N PRO A 304 -2.78 5.25 -13.75
CA PRO A 304 -3.14 6.57 -13.16
C PRO A 304 -2.65 6.76 -11.70
N ASP A 305 -1.94 5.81 -11.14
CA ASP A 305 -1.68 5.77 -9.70
C ASP A 305 -0.81 6.92 -9.19
N LEU A 306 0.26 7.26 -9.91
CA LEU A 306 1.14 8.37 -9.53
C LEU A 306 0.68 9.69 -10.15
N ALA A 307 0.31 9.65 -11.45
CA ALA A 307 -0.02 10.88 -12.19
C ALA A 307 -1.04 10.62 -13.30
N ASP A 308 -1.62 11.68 -13.86
CA ASP A 308 -2.46 11.62 -15.05
C ASP A 308 -1.62 11.35 -16.31
N TRP A 309 -0.40 11.90 -16.36
CA TRP A 309 0.58 11.75 -17.42
C TRP A 309 1.91 11.26 -16.87
N CYS A 310 2.55 10.38 -17.61
CA CYS A 310 3.94 10.00 -17.37
C CYS A 310 4.70 10.00 -18.69
N ALA A 311 5.82 10.75 -18.73
CA ALA A 311 6.79 10.69 -19.83
C ALA A 311 8.11 10.12 -19.34
N VAL A 312 8.74 9.28 -20.16
CA VAL A 312 10.05 8.68 -19.90
C VAL A 312 11.03 9.19 -20.95
N ASP A 313 12.07 9.85 -20.49
CA ASP A 313 13.15 10.39 -21.29
C ASP A 313 14.45 9.71 -20.89
N LEU A 314 15.23 9.27 -21.88
CA LEU A 314 16.59 8.79 -21.67
C LEU A 314 17.59 9.90 -21.95
N VAL A 315 18.80 9.73 -21.44
CA VAL A 315 19.92 10.59 -21.75
C VAL A 315 20.99 9.74 -22.41
N ASP A 316 21.54 10.21 -23.55
CA ASP A 316 22.63 9.55 -24.23
C ASP A 316 24.01 9.89 -23.66
N GLU A 317 25.08 9.36 -24.27
CA GLU A 317 26.46 9.58 -23.81
C GLU A 317 26.92 11.03 -24.00
N ASP A 318 26.31 11.77 -24.92
CA ASP A 318 26.58 13.19 -25.20
C ASP A 318 25.79 14.12 -24.28
N GLY A 319 24.86 13.57 -23.48
CA GLY A 319 23.99 14.31 -22.56
C GLY A 319 22.70 14.80 -23.21
N ASP A 320 22.42 14.35 -24.42
CA ASP A 320 21.24 14.74 -25.17
C ASP A 320 20.02 13.90 -24.76
N ARG A 321 18.86 14.56 -24.77
CA ARG A 321 17.58 13.96 -24.44
C ARG A 321 17.07 13.10 -25.59
N ARG A 322 16.67 11.88 -25.28
CA ARG A 322 15.96 10.97 -26.16
C ARG A 322 14.59 10.64 -25.54
N PRO A 323 13.49 11.24 -26.01
CA PRO A 323 12.14 10.87 -25.59
C PRO A 323 11.82 9.44 -26.03
N VAL A 324 11.26 8.62 -25.13
CA VAL A 324 11.07 7.19 -25.39
C VAL A 324 9.64 6.75 -25.27
N ALA A 325 9.00 7.08 -24.15
CA ALA A 325 7.64 6.64 -23.87
C ALA A 325 6.81 7.75 -23.25
N VAL A 326 5.51 7.72 -23.49
CA VAL A 326 4.54 8.55 -22.82
C VAL A 326 3.29 7.70 -22.56
N ALA A 327 2.69 7.86 -21.39
CA ALA A 327 1.43 7.26 -21.02
C ALA A 327 0.49 8.31 -20.44
N HIS A 328 -0.80 8.09 -20.61
CA HIS A 328 -1.87 8.91 -20.05
C HIS A 328 -3.02 8.04 -19.56
N SER A 329 -3.74 8.49 -18.53
CA SER A 329 -4.93 7.81 -17.99
C SER A 329 -6.08 7.73 -19.00
N ASP A 330 -6.16 8.71 -19.91
CA ASP A 330 -7.12 8.76 -21.03
C ASP A 330 -6.37 8.58 -22.35
N PRO A 331 -6.59 7.48 -23.12
CA PRO A 331 -5.92 7.23 -24.38
C PRO A 331 -6.14 8.31 -25.45
N ASP A 332 -7.25 9.04 -25.41
CA ASP A 332 -7.57 10.09 -26.37
C ASP A 332 -6.64 11.32 -26.24
N ARG A 333 -5.93 11.41 -25.12
CA ARG A 333 -4.93 12.47 -24.86
C ARG A 333 -3.52 12.16 -25.38
N LEU A 334 -3.23 10.92 -25.75
CA LEU A 334 -1.90 10.53 -26.23
C LEU A 334 -1.46 11.28 -27.49
N GLU A 335 -2.40 11.67 -28.36
CA GLU A 335 -2.09 12.48 -29.56
C GLU A 335 -1.51 13.86 -29.18
N LEU A 336 -2.01 14.48 -28.10
CA LEU A 336 -1.48 15.76 -27.61
C LEU A 336 -0.04 15.60 -27.11
N ALA A 337 0.24 14.51 -26.39
CA ALA A 337 1.58 14.19 -25.92
C ALA A 337 2.56 14.00 -27.08
N GLU A 338 2.16 13.29 -28.13
CA GLU A 338 3.01 13.07 -29.31
C GLU A 338 3.29 14.38 -30.06
N GLN A 339 2.31 15.27 -30.16
CA GLN A 339 2.50 16.62 -30.73
C GLN A 339 3.49 17.45 -29.90
N LEU A 340 3.38 17.38 -28.56
CA LEU A 340 4.28 18.09 -27.65
C LEU A 340 5.73 17.62 -27.81
N ARG A 341 5.95 16.30 -27.92
CA ARG A 341 7.29 15.70 -28.10
C ARG A 341 8.06 16.25 -29.30
N GLN A 342 7.37 16.66 -30.35
CA GLN A 342 7.98 17.22 -31.57
C GLN A 342 8.62 18.61 -31.34
N TYR A 343 8.21 19.31 -30.27
CA TYR A 343 8.67 20.67 -29.93
C TYR A 343 9.74 20.71 -28.84
N GLU A 344 9.89 19.63 -28.10
CA GLU A 344 10.83 19.61 -26.99
C GLU A 344 12.28 19.53 -27.50
N PRO A 345 13.17 20.40 -26.99
CA PRO A 345 14.54 20.47 -27.45
C PRO A 345 15.32 19.20 -27.08
N VAL A 346 16.16 18.75 -28.00
CA VAL A 346 17.12 17.66 -27.76
C VAL A 346 18.17 18.08 -26.75
N HIS A 347 18.70 19.30 -26.90
CA HIS A 347 19.66 19.90 -25.95
C HIS A 347 18.90 20.64 -24.85
N LEU A 348 19.04 20.16 -23.63
CA LEU A 348 18.35 20.70 -22.45
C LEU A 348 19.19 21.77 -21.74
N ASP A 349 18.50 22.79 -21.20
CA ASP A 349 19.13 23.76 -20.30
C ASP A 349 19.58 23.06 -19.01
N PRO A 350 20.88 22.97 -18.69
CA PRO A 350 21.39 22.28 -17.53
C PRO A 350 20.97 22.88 -16.18
N GLU A 351 20.44 24.09 -16.18
CA GLU A 351 20.03 24.83 -14.98
C GLU A 351 18.52 24.70 -14.69
N ARG A 352 17.75 24.04 -15.57
CA ARG A 352 16.29 23.98 -15.44
C ARG A 352 15.69 22.62 -15.83
N GLY A 353 14.58 22.26 -15.18
CA GLY A 353 13.76 21.12 -15.54
C GLY A 353 14.56 19.82 -15.68
N LEU A 354 14.35 19.10 -16.77
CA LEU A 354 15.04 17.81 -17.04
C LEU A 354 16.55 17.94 -17.11
N GLY A 355 17.08 19.03 -17.69
CA GLY A 355 18.52 19.27 -17.75
C GLY A 355 19.14 19.39 -16.36
N GLN A 356 18.48 20.08 -15.44
CA GLN A 356 18.90 20.16 -14.05
C GLN A 356 18.88 18.77 -13.39
N VAL A 357 17.79 17.99 -13.58
CA VAL A 357 17.67 16.64 -13.04
C VAL A 357 18.79 15.72 -13.55
N PHE A 358 19.11 15.79 -14.84
CA PHE A 358 20.21 14.99 -15.41
C PHE A 358 21.57 15.38 -14.85
N ARG A 359 21.82 16.69 -14.68
CA ARG A 359 23.08 17.20 -14.15
C ARG A 359 23.28 16.92 -12.67
N THR A 360 22.25 17.18 -11.83
CA THR A 360 22.36 17.04 -10.36
C THR A 360 22.03 15.65 -9.86
N GLY A 361 21.16 14.96 -10.55
CA GLY A 361 20.59 13.70 -10.12
C GLY A 361 19.58 13.83 -8.97
N ASP A 362 19.10 15.05 -8.72
CA ASP A 362 18.09 15.36 -7.71
C ASP A 362 16.72 15.48 -8.39
N SER A 363 15.68 15.02 -7.69
CA SER A 363 14.31 15.17 -8.15
C SER A 363 13.80 16.61 -7.98
N LEU A 364 12.90 17.02 -8.85
CA LEU A 364 12.22 18.32 -8.79
C LEU A 364 10.72 18.10 -8.59
N LEU A 365 10.15 18.82 -7.62
CA LEU A 365 8.71 18.83 -7.36
C LEU A 365 8.15 20.23 -7.58
N TYR A 366 7.12 20.32 -8.40
CA TYR A 366 6.35 21.53 -8.66
C TYR A 366 4.90 21.30 -8.20
N PRO A 367 4.56 21.60 -6.93
CA PRO A 367 3.20 21.42 -6.42
C PRO A 367 2.18 22.28 -7.15
N GLN A 368 2.65 23.37 -7.75
CA GLN A 368 1.86 24.27 -8.59
C GLN A 368 2.67 24.68 -9.82
N VAL A 369 2.06 24.55 -11.00
CA VAL A 369 2.64 24.98 -12.28
C VAL A 369 1.93 26.25 -12.76
N PRO A 370 2.46 27.45 -12.47
CA PRO A 370 1.85 28.70 -12.92
C PRO A 370 2.09 28.92 -14.42
N ASP A 371 1.18 29.66 -15.09
CA ASP A 371 1.27 29.97 -16.53
C ASP A 371 2.61 30.64 -16.90
N ALA A 372 3.17 31.49 -16.03
CA ALA A 372 4.48 32.10 -16.24
C ALA A 372 5.62 31.08 -16.44
N MET A 373 5.49 29.88 -15.81
CA MET A 373 6.45 28.79 -15.98
C MET A 373 6.30 28.16 -17.38
N LEU A 374 5.08 27.97 -17.86
CA LEU A 374 4.80 27.47 -19.21
C LEU A 374 5.32 28.44 -20.27
N VAL A 375 5.10 29.75 -20.07
CA VAL A 375 5.61 30.79 -20.95
C VAL A 375 7.14 30.78 -21.01
N SER A 376 7.82 30.57 -19.87
CA SER A 376 9.29 30.51 -19.83
C SER A 376 9.88 29.23 -20.43
N ALA A 377 9.11 28.13 -20.49
CA ALA A 377 9.52 26.85 -21.05
C ALA A 377 9.22 26.75 -22.55
N ALA A 378 8.29 27.55 -23.06
CA ALA A 378 7.86 27.48 -24.44
C ALA A 378 8.94 28.00 -25.41
N VAL A 379 9.16 27.27 -26.50
CA VAL A 379 10.08 27.64 -27.58
C VAL A 379 9.43 28.63 -28.55
N ASP A 380 8.15 28.48 -28.79
CA ASP A 380 7.32 29.31 -29.65
C ASP A 380 5.86 29.37 -29.19
N GLU A 381 5.02 30.11 -29.88
CA GLU A 381 3.61 30.32 -29.56
C GLU A 381 2.77 29.03 -29.70
N ARG A 382 3.13 28.16 -30.64
CA ARG A 382 2.47 26.87 -30.85
C ARG A 382 2.84 25.89 -29.74
N HIS A 383 4.09 25.82 -29.35
CA HIS A 383 4.54 25.04 -28.19
C HIS A 383 3.82 25.48 -26.89
N LEU A 384 3.71 26.81 -26.67
CA LEU A 384 2.97 27.34 -25.53
C LEU A 384 1.50 26.93 -25.55
N THR A 385 0.88 26.91 -26.73
CA THR A 385 -0.51 26.48 -26.88
C THR A 385 -0.67 24.99 -26.50
N LEU A 386 0.25 24.12 -26.91
CA LEU A 386 0.25 22.71 -26.55
C LEU A 386 0.49 22.51 -25.03
N LEU A 387 1.47 23.21 -24.45
CA LEU A 387 1.73 23.16 -23.01
C LEU A 387 0.48 23.55 -22.18
N ARG A 388 -0.23 24.59 -22.60
CA ARG A 388 -1.49 25.01 -21.97
C ARG A 388 -2.61 24.01 -22.17
N ALA A 389 -2.66 23.34 -23.34
CA ALA A 389 -3.66 22.31 -23.64
C ALA A 389 -3.52 21.05 -22.76
N VAL A 390 -2.31 20.73 -22.30
CA VAL A 390 -2.07 19.68 -21.29
C VAL A 390 -2.76 20.01 -19.97
N GLY A 391 -2.85 21.30 -19.59
CA GLY A 391 -3.54 21.74 -18.38
C GLY A 391 -2.81 21.41 -17.09
N MET A 392 -1.46 21.37 -17.13
CA MET A 392 -0.61 21.00 -16.00
C MET A 392 -0.92 21.80 -14.74
N ARG A 393 -1.24 21.12 -13.65
CA ARG A 393 -1.46 21.72 -12.32
C ARG A 393 -0.27 21.52 -11.39
N SER A 394 0.25 20.30 -11.35
CA SER A 394 1.47 19.96 -10.61
C SER A 394 2.30 18.99 -11.43
N ALA A 395 3.63 19.00 -11.18
CA ALA A 395 4.57 18.14 -11.88
C ALA A 395 5.69 17.68 -10.97
N ALA A 396 6.24 16.50 -11.25
CA ALA A 396 7.45 15.98 -10.64
C ALA A 396 8.38 15.41 -11.72
N LEU A 397 9.66 15.70 -11.60
CA LEU A 397 10.70 15.18 -12.48
C LEU A 397 11.65 14.34 -11.62
N VAL A 398 11.75 13.05 -11.94
CA VAL A 398 12.44 12.08 -11.11
C VAL A 398 13.52 11.37 -11.92
N PRO A 399 14.79 11.39 -11.49
CA PRO A 399 15.87 10.75 -12.23
C PRO A 399 15.81 9.22 -12.11
N MET A 400 16.04 8.54 -13.22
CA MET A 400 16.26 7.10 -13.27
C MET A 400 17.78 6.84 -13.23
N ARG A 401 18.30 6.35 -12.10
CA ARG A 401 19.74 6.26 -11.85
C ARG A 401 20.18 4.88 -11.38
N ILE A 402 21.39 4.52 -11.76
CA ILE A 402 22.13 3.37 -11.20
C ILE A 402 23.44 3.89 -10.63
N GLY A 403 23.55 3.91 -9.32
CA GLY A 403 24.66 4.54 -8.64
C GLY A 403 24.76 6.02 -8.96
N THR A 404 25.88 6.45 -9.59
CA THR A 404 26.12 7.84 -10.01
C THR A 404 25.67 8.13 -11.43
N ARG A 405 25.36 7.10 -12.24
CA ARG A 405 25.00 7.25 -13.66
C ARG A 405 23.50 7.52 -13.79
N SER A 406 23.13 8.60 -14.44
CA SER A 406 21.76 8.87 -14.87
C SER A 406 21.51 8.15 -16.19
N LEU A 407 20.44 7.36 -16.28
CA LEU A 407 19.98 6.70 -17.50
C LEU A 407 18.91 7.54 -18.19
N GLY A 408 18.21 8.36 -17.43
CA GLY A 408 17.10 9.15 -17.90
C GLY A 408 16.32 9.79 -16.75
N ALA A 409 15.11 10.23 -17.04
CA ALA A 409 14.17 10.74 -16.06
C ALA A 409 12.73 10.36 -16.41
N MET A 410 11.93 10.31 -15.37
CA MET A 410 10.49 10.16 -15.43
C MET A 410 9.84 11.49 -15.08
N THR A 411 9.00 12.00 -15.96
CA THR A 411 8.22 13.24 -15.75
C THR A 411 6.78 12.85 -15.47
N LEU A 412 6.28 13.22 -14.29
CA LEU A 412 4.92 12.99 -13.84
C LEU A 412 4.15 14.30 -13.85
N VAL A 413 2.94 14.31 -14.38
CA VAL A 413 2.11 15.52 -14.47
C VAL A 413 0.68 15.17 -14.04
N ASN A 414 0.12 15.97 -13.13
CA ASN A 414 -1.30 15.96 -12.82
C ASN A 414 -1.97 17.20 -13.45
N ALA A 415 -3.07 16.94 -14.12
CA ALA A 415 -3.84 17.91 -14.88
C ALA A 415 -5.36 17.74 -14.64
N GLU A 416 -5.96 16.71 -15.23
CA GLU A 416 -7.41 16.48 -15.27
C GLU A 416 -7.97 16.00 -13.93
N SER A 417 -7.25 15.13 -13.21
CA SER A 417 -7.65 14.63 -11.88
C SER A 417 -7.76 15.72 -10.81
N GLY A 418 -7.10 16.86 -11.05
CA GLY A 418 -7.01 17.93 -10.08
C GLY A 418 -6.21 17.60 -8.83
N ARG A 419 -5.50 16.45 -8.82
CA ARG A 419 -4.57 16.07 -7.75
C ARG A 419 -3.37 16.99 -7.76
N VAL A 420 -2.79 17.20 -6.59
CA VAL A 420 -1.53 17.91 -6.42
C VAL A 420 -0.49 16.91 -5.93
N LEU A 421 0.62 16.82 -6.64
CA LEU A 421 1.74 15.97 -6.23
C LEU A 421 2.36 16.54 -4.95
N ASP A 422 2.50 15.71 -3.94
CA ASP A 422 3.15 16.04 -2.68
C ASP A 422 4.52 15.35 -2.53
N ARG A 423 5.12 15.50 -1.36
CA ARG A 423 6.42 14.88 -1.07
C ARG A 423 6.34 13.36 -1.02
N PHE A 424 5.23 12.80 -0.55
CA PHE A 424 5.01 11.35 -0.53
C PHE A 424 4.93 10.78 -1.95
N ASP A 425 4.19 11.44 -2.86
CA ASP A 425 4.11 11.05 -4.27
C ASP A 425 5.50 11.09 -4.93
N LEU A 426 6.32 12.11 -4.59
CA LEU A 426 7.70 12.21 -5.07
C LEU A 426 8.57 11.03 -4.58
N GLU A 427 8.56 10.75 -3.28
CA GLU A 427 9.32 9.65 -2.69
C GLU A 427 8.92 8.29 -3.28
N LEU A 428 7.62 8.09 -3.54
CA LEU A 428 7.10 6.90 -4.20
C LEU A 428 7.55 6.81 -5.67
N ALA A 429 7.50 7.92 -6.39
CA ALA A 429 7.98 8.01 -7.77
C ALA A 429 9.50 7.74 -7.86
N GLU A 430 10.30 8.21 -6.90
CA GLU A 430 11.73 7.91 -6.81
C GLU A 430 12.00 6.39 -6.65
N GLN A 431 11.19 5.70 -5.84
CA GLN A 431 11.34 4.26 -5.67
C GLN A 431 10.95 3.49 -6.93
N VAL A 432 9.92 3.93 -7.66
CA VAL A 432 9.55 3.35 -8.96
C VAL A 432 10.63 3.64 -9.99
N ALA A 433 11.14 4.87 -10.08
CA ALA A 433 12.20 5.28 -10.99
C ALA A 433 13.50 4.50 -10.77
N ALA A 434 13.87 4.24 -9.51
CA ALA A 434 15.04 3.43 -9.18
C ALA A 434 14.91 1.97 -9.67
N ARG A 435 13.73 1.35 -9.51
CA ARG A 435 13.45 0.01 -10.03
C ARG A 435 13.41 0.00 -11.56
N ALA A 436 12.79 1.01 -12.16
CA ALA A 436 12.74 1.19 -13.59
C ALA A 436 14.15 1.31 -14.18
N ALA A 437 15.05 2.06 -13.56
CA ALA A 437 16.43 2.19 -13.99
C ALA A 437 17.14 0.83 -14.07
N VAL A 438 16.97 -0.03 -13.05
CA VAL A 438 17.56 -1.37 -13.03
C VAL A 438 16.98 -2.24 -14.15
N ALA A 439 15.65 -2.21 -14.35
CA ALA A 439 15.00 -2.99 -15.39
C ALA A 439 15.43 -2.55 -16.80
N ILE A 440 15.49 -1.25 -17.04
CA ILE A 440 15.95 -0.65 -18.30
C ILE A 440 17.40 -1.06 -18.60
N GLU A 441 18.31 -0.98 -17.63
CA GLU A 441 19.72 -1.35 -17.83
C GLU A 441 19.87 -2.85 -18.07
N ASN A 442 19.09 -3.69 -17.38
CA ASN A 442 19.07 -5.13 -17.63
C ASN A 442 18.60 -5.44 -19.07
N ALA A 443 17.50 -4.81 -19.50
CA ALA A 443 17.01 -4.97 -20.87
C ALA A 443 18.01 -4.47 -21.92
N ARG A 444 18.66 -3.32 -21.68
CA ARG A 444 19.72 -2.78 -22.54
C ARG A 444 20.89 -3.74 -22.68
N LEU A 445 21.40 -4.24 -21.54
CA LEU A 445 22.52 -5.19 -21.52
C LEU A 445 22.15 -6.51 -22.20
N TYR A 446 20.90 -6.94 -22.01
CA TYR A 446 20.38 -8.13 -22.69
C TYR A 446 20.34 -7.94 -24.21
N SER A 447 19.77 -6.84 -24.69
CA SER A 447 19.70 -6.50 -26.12
C SER A 447 21.08 -6.34 -26.76
N GLU A 448 22.04 -5.70 -26.05
CA GLU A 448 23.42 -5.55 -26.52
C GLU A 448 24.13 -6.90 -26.64
N ARG A 449 23.99 -7.78 -25.64
CA ARG A 449 24.55 -9.13 -25.69
C ARG A 449 23.92 -9.96 -26.80
N SER A 450 22.61 -9.86 -26.99
CA SER A 450 21.90 -10.53 -28.07
C SER A 450 22.39 -10.09 -29.43
N LEU A 451 22.57 -8.79 -29.65
CA LEU A 451 23.11 -8.25 -30.90
C LEU A 451 24.53 -8.75 -31.17
N ILE A 452 25.40 -8.73 -30.16
CA ILE A 452 26.77 -9.26 -30.29
C ILE A 452 26.73 -10.75 -30.65
N ALA A 453 25.93 -11.55 -29.94
CA ALA A 453 25.79 -12.97 -30.19
C ALA A 453 25.32 -13.24 -31.63
N HIS A 454 24.26 -12.55 -32.07
CA HIS A 454 23.71 -12.68 -33.41
C HIS A 454 24.74 -12.30 -34.50
N THR A 455 25.46 -11.20 -34.32
CA THR A 455 26.51 -10.75 -35.26
C THR A 455 27.65 -11.74 -35.35
N LEU A 456 28.11 -12.29 -34.23
CA LEU A 456 29.14 -13.33 -34.20
C LEU A 456 28.67 -14.59 -34.91
N GLN A 457 27.44 -15.03 -34.64
CA GLN A 457 26.87 -16.23 -35.26
C GLN A 457 26.72 -16.10 -36.74
N GLN A 458 26.21 -14.96 -37.26
CA GLN A 458 26.15 -14.70 -38.69
C GLN A 458 27.54 -14.75 -39.37
N SER A 459 28.59 -14.30 -38.70
CA SER A 459 29.96 -14.35 -39.20
C SER A 459 30.53 -15.76 -39.30
N LEU A 460 29.96 -16.70 -38.54
CA LEU A 460 30.39 -18.11 -38.50
C LEU A 460 29.74 -19.01 -39.55
N LEU A 461 28.66 -18.54 -40.16
CA LEU A 461 27.96 -19.26 -41.24
C LEU A 461 28.34 -18.67 -42.60
N PRO A 462 28.30 -19.44 -43.72
CA PRO A 462 28.49 -18.85 -45.02
C PRO A 462 27.35 -17.91 -45.38
N GLU A 463 27.67 -16.70 -45.86
CA GLU A 463 26.64 -15.72 -46.28
C GLU A 463 25.71 -16.27 -47.39
N GLN A 464 26.27 -17.07 -48.29
CA GLN A 464 25.56 -17.76 -49.38
C GLN A 464 26.24 -19.07 -49.69
N LEU A 465 25.46 -20.11 -49.98
CA LEU A 465 25.98 -21.35 -50.50
C LEU A 465 26.53 -21.15 -51.92
N PRO A 466 27.75 -21.69 -52.21
CA PRO A 466 28.31 -21.59 -53.54
C PRO A 466 27.52 -22.42 -54.54
N ARG A 467 27.60 -22.05 -55.81
CA ARG A 467 27.07 -22.87 -56.90
C ARG A 467 27.99 -24.02 -57.21
N VAL A 468 27.57 -25.24 -56.90
CA VAL A 468 28.31 -26.46 -57.18
C VAL A 468 27.82 -27.03 -58.51
N PRO A 469 28.68 -27.14 -59.55
CA PRO A 469 28.29 -27.67 -60.82
C PRO A 469 27.75 -29.11 -60.73
N GLY A 470 26.54 -29.33 -61.27
CA GLY A 470 25.88 -30.64 -61.22
C GLY A 470 25.10 -30.93 -59.96
N TYR A 471 25.08 -30.00 -59.01
CA TYR A 471 24.34 -30.12 -57.76
C TYR A 471 23.53 -28.87 -57.41
N GLU A 472 22.40 -29.11 -56.78
CA GLU A 472 21.58 -28.10 -56.10
C GLU A 472 21.81 -28.21 -54.61
N LEU A 473 22.02 -27.07 -53.92
CA LEU A 473 22.26 -27.04 -52.46
C LEU A 473 21.21 -26.17 -51.80
N ALA A 474 20.74 -26.59 -50.64
CA ALA A 474 19.90 -25.77 -49.72
C ALA A 474 20.32 -26.05 -48.28
N SER A 475 20.18 -25.06 -47.42
CA SER A 475 20.52 -25.21 -46.00
C SER A 475 19.52 -24.46 -45.12
N VAL A 476 19.42 -24.89 -43.87
CA VAL A 476 18.71 -24.22 -42.84
C VAL A 476 19.59 -24.15 -41.55
N TYR A 477 19.50 -23.07 -40.86
CA TYR A 477 20.05 -22.93 -39.53
C TYR A 477 18.98 -22.29 -38.64
N ILE A 478 18.64 -22.92 -37.52
CA ILE A 478 17.66 -22.45 -36.53
C ILE A 478 18.36 -22.41 -35.18
N PRO A 479 18.59 -21.23 -34.61
CA PRO A 479 19.22 -21.12 -33.29
C PRO A 479 18.29 -21.63 -32.17
N ALA A 480 18.85 -22.18 -31.11
CA ALA A 480 18.13 -22.76 -29.97
C ALA A 480 17.30 -21.72 -29.20
N PHE A 481 17.72 -20.48 -29.16
CA PHE A 481 17.09 -19.40 -28.41
C PHE A 481 17.19 -18.07 -29.15
N GLU A 482 16.12 -17.30 -29.11
CA GLU A 482 16.18 -15.88 -29.46
C GLU A 482 17.04 -15.16 -28.39
N GLY A 483 18.29 -14.89 -28.70
CA GLY A 483 18.85 -13.73 -28.09
C GLY A 483 20.26 -13.67 -27.58
N THR A 484 20.83 -14.53 -26.75
CA THR A 484 22.07 -14.13 -26.05
C THR A 484 23.25 -15.07 -26.20
N GLU A 485 23.07 -16.23 -26.77
CA GLU A 485 24.12 -17.24 -26.89
C GLU A 485 24.34 -17.63 -28.33
N VAL A 486 25.60 -17.68 -28.74
CA VAL A 486 26.03 -18.21 -30.04
C VAL A 486 25.98 -19.72 -29.98
N GLY A 487 25.35 -20.34 -30.96
CA GLY A 487 25.22 -21.77 -31.05
C GLY A 487 26.55 -22.49 -31.38
N GLY A 488 26.55 -23.81 -31.13
CA GLY A 488 27.64 -24.71 -31.46
C GLY A 488 27.61 -25.22 -32.90
N ASP A 489 26.43 -25.31 -33.51
CA ASP A 489 26.19 -25.84 -34.84
C ASP A 489 26.85 -25.01 -35.95
N PHE A 490 27.41 -25.68 -36.93
CA PHE A 490 27.99 -25.01 -38.07
C PHE A 490 27.92 -25.88 -39.32
N TYR A 491 27.93 -25.26 -40.51
CA TYR A 491 28.20 -25.89 -41.78
C TYR A 491 29.00 -24.93 -42.65
N ASP A 492 29.69 -25.54 -43.67
CA ASP A 492 30.38 -24.74 -44.69
C ASP A 492 30.56 -25.55 -45.96
N VAL A 493 30.66 -24.84 -47.09
CA VAL A 493 30.88 -25.42 -48.41
C VAL A 493 31.88 -24.57 -49.16
N TRP A 494 32.98 -25.19 -49.64
CA TRP A 494 34.00 -24.48 -50.40
C TRP A 494 34.65 -25.34 -51.48
N ARG A 495 35.25 -24.71 -52.46
CA ARG A 495 35.96 -25.37 -53.57
C ARG A 495 37.33 -25.80 -53.12
N ILE A 496 37.73 -27.03 -53.53
CA ILE A 496 39.07 -27.57 -53.42
C ILE A 496 39.62 -27.88 -54.84
N ALA A 497 40.88 -28.33 -54.96
CA ALA A 497 41.50 -28.59 -56.24
C ALA A 497 40.70 -29.59 -57.10
N ASP A 498 40.22 -30.70 -56.52
CA ASP A 498 39.59 -31.82 -57.19
C ASP A 498 38.09 -31.97 -56.79
N GLY A 499 37.36 -30.89 -56.58
CA GLY A 499 35.95 -30.95 -56.23
C GLY A 499 35.50 -29.89 -55.22
N TRP A 500 34.62 -30.29 -54.33
CA TRP A 500 34.07 -29.44 -53.28
C TRP A 500 34.14 -30.11 -51.93
N MET A 501 34.46 -29.35 -50.92
CA MET A 501 34.46 -29.80 -49.54
C MET A 501 33.22 -29.26 -48.83
N ILE A 502 32.56 -30.10 -48.07
CA ILE A 502 31.33 -29.83 -47.32
C ILE A 502 31.60 -30.31 -45.90
N ILE A 503 31.27 -29.48 -44.95
CA ILE A 503 31.28 -29.83 -43.52
C ILE A 503 29.99 -29.43 -42.85
N ILE A 504 29.58 -30.22 -41.86
CA ILE A 504 28.54 -29.88 -40.90
C ILE A 504 28.98 -30.50 -39.59
N GLY A 505 28.72 -29.82 -38.49
CA GLY A 505 29.13 -30.27 -37.18
C GLY A 505 28.53 -29.44 -36.04
N ASP A 506 28.78 -29.91 -34.82
CA ASP A 506 28.44 -29.23 -33.61
C ASP A 506 29.62 -29.23 -32.63
N VAL A 507 29.90 -28.10 -31.98
CA VAL A 507 30.88 -27.97 -30.89
C VAL A 507 30.16 -27.89 -29.55
N THR A 508 30.65 -28.67 -28.61
CA THR A 508 30.08 -28.66 -27.25
C THR A 508 30.19 -27.31 -26.60
N GLY A 509 29.06 -26.85 -26.00
CA GLY A 509 28.92 -25.59 -25.27
C GLY A 509 28.15 -24.56 -26.04
N LYS A 510 27.90 -23.42 -25.41
CA LYS A 510 27.16 -22.30 -25.96
C LYS A 510 27.91 -20.99 -25.72
N GLY A 511 27.57 -19.97 -26.47
CA GLY A 511 28.11 -18.63 -26.31
C GLY A 511 29.47 -18.40 -26.98
N VAL A 512 30.17 -17.36 -26.55
CA VAL A 512 31.42 -16.90 -27.17
C VAL A 512 32.49 -17.99 -27.28
N GLN A 513 32.54 -18.93 -26.34
CA GLN A 513 33.53 -20.04 -26.37
C GLN A 513 33.21 -21.05 -27.47
N ALA A 514 31.95 -21.41 -27.63
CA ALA A 514 31.50 -22.27 -28.74
C ALA A 514 31.78 -21.59 -30.09
N ALA A 515 31.45 -20.30 -30.24
CA ALA A 515 31.77 -19.50 -31.42
C ALA A 515 33.26 -19.54 -31.79
N ALA A 516 34.14 -19.34 -30.81
CA ALA A 516 35.59 -19.40 -31.03
C ALA A 516 36.06 -20.80 -31.48
N LEU A 517 35.47 -21.87 -30.94
CA LEU A 517 35.75 -23.24 -31.35
C LEU A 517 35.22 -23.56 -32.74
N THR A 518 33.99 -23.15 -33.07
CA THR A 518 33.42 -23.24 -34.42
C THR A 518 34.32 -22.58 -35.44
N ALA A 519 34.78 -21.35 -35.18
CA ALA A 519 35.72 -20.64 -36.05
C ALA A 519 37.02 -21.44 -36.22
N LEU A 520 37.61 -21.94 -35.10
CA LEU A 520 38.81 -22.74 -35.12
C LEU A 520 38.66 -24.00 -35.95
N VAL A 521 37.59 -24.76 -35.79
CA VAL A 521 37.28 -25.99 -36.54
C VAL A 521 37.16 -25.69 -38.03
N ARG A 522 36.32 -24.72 -38.39
CA ARG A 522 36.11 -24.32 -39.80
C ARG A 522 37.40 -23.84 -40.46
N HIS A 523 38.17 -22.95 -39.83
CA HIS A 523 39.41 -22.44 -40.40
C HIS A 523 40.48 -23.54 -40.48
N THR A 524 40.55 -24.44 -39.51
CA THR A 524 41.45 -25.58 -39.54
C THR A 524 41.14 -26.49 -40.73
N MET A 525 39.83 -26.81 -40.95
CA MET A 525 39.43 -27.64 -42.07
C MET A 525 39.68 -26.95 -43.46
N ARG A 526 39.31 -25.68 -43.60
CA ARG A 526 39.58 -24.91 -44.81
C ARG A 526 41.06 -24.84 -45.15
N THR A 527 41.91 -24.48 -44.20
CA THR A 527 43.34 -24.34 -44.42
C THR A 527 43.98 -25.72 -44.70
N ALA A 528 43.59 -26.76 -43.95
CA ALA A 528 44.12 -28.10 -44.15
C ALA A 528 43.69 -28.70 -45.49
N SER A 529 42.51 -28.37 -46.02
CA SER A 529 42.02 -28.89 -47.29
C SER A 529 42.77 -28.36 -48.51
N GLU A 530 43.62 -27.37 -48.39
CA GLU A 530 44.56 -26.94 -49.41
C GLU A 530 45.68 -27.99 -49.68
N PHE A 531 45.98 -28.82 -48.68
CA PHE A 531 47.08 -29.79 -48.70
C PHE A 531 46.56 -31.23 -48.59
N GLU A 532 45.37 -31.44 -48.15
CA GLU A 532 44.77 -32.74 -47.82
C GLU A 532 43.35 -32.84 -48.34
N SER A 533 43.08 -33.81 -49.16
CA SER A 533 41.79 -34.05 -49.78
C SER A 533 40.96 -35.16 -49.12
N SER A 534 41.53 -35.93 -48.19
CA SER A 534 40.87 -37.01 -47.44
C SER A 534 40.03 -36.42 -46.29
N PRO A 535 38.71 -36.60 -46.26
CA PRO A 535 37.85 -36.23 -45.12
C PRO A 535 38.36 -36.79 -43.80
N ALA A 536 38.76 -38.05 -43.72
CA ALA A 536 39.28 -38.70 -42.52
C ALA A 536 40.54 -38.00 -41.94
N GLN A 537 41.46 -37.59 -42.84
CA GLN A 537 42.67 -36.88 -42.42
C GLN A 537 42.36 -35.43 -42.00
N LEU A 538 41.40 -34.77 -42.59
CA LEU A 538 40.92 -33.46 -42.13
C LEU A 538 40.35 -33.55 -40.73
N LEU A 539 39.46 -34.53 -40.42
CA LEU A 539 38.99 -34.79 -39.07
C LEU A 539 40.13 -35.06 -38.09
N ALA A 540 41.13 -35.86 -38.46
CA ALA A 540 42.29 -36.13 -37.66
C ALA A 540 43.14 -34.85 -37.37
N ARG A 541 43.16 -33.90 -38.31
CA ARG A 541 43.83 -32.61 -38.13
C ARG A 541 43.06 -31.75 -37.09
N VAL A 542 41.74 -31.67 -37.23
CA VAL A 542 40.91 -30.95 -36.24
C VAL A 542 41.00 -31.54 -34.87
N ASP A 543 40.96 -32.86 -34.71
CA ASP A 543 41.15 -33.58 -33.48
C ASP A 543 42.46 -33.19 -32.78
N ARG A 544 43.57 -33.16 -33.52
CA ARG A 544 44.88 -32.70 -32.98
C ARG A 544 44.85 -31.24 -32.56
N THR A 545 44.17 -30.39 -33.31
CA THR A 545 44.05 -28.95 -33.00
C THR A 545 43.26 -28.76 -31.73
N LEU A 546 42.10 -29.43 -31.55
CA LEU A 546 41.28 -29.40 -30.36
C LEU A 546 42.04 -29.92 -29.13
N LYS A 547 42.77 -31.04 -29.24
CA LYS A 547 43.60 -31.57 -28.15
C LYS A 547 44.75 -30.65 -27.72
N GLY A 548 45.18 -29.76 -28.62
CA GLY A 548 46.17 -28.73 -28.33
C GLY A 548 45.65 -27.54 -27.52
N GLN A 549 44.31 -27.39 -27.39
CA GLN A 549 43.70 -26.32 -26.61
C GLN A 549 43.82 -26.57 -25.10
N ARG A 550 43.84 -25.49 -24.30
CA ARG A 550 43.89 -25.58 -22.82
C ARG A 550 42.61 -26.14 -22.20
N SER A 551 41.46 -25.95 -22.83
CA SER A 551 40.17 -26.50 -22.42
C SER A 551 39.89 -27.80 -23.15
N ARG A 552 39.34 -28.81 -22.47
CA ARG A 552 38.86 -30.04 -23.09
C ARG A 552 37.58 -29.73 -23.86
N SER A 553 37.73 -29.42 -25.14
CA SER A 553 36.63 -29.16 -26.04
C SER A 553 36.44 -30.33 -26.97
N VAL A 554 35.23 -30.75 -27.18
CA VAL A 554 34.88 -31.82 -28.12
C VAL A 554 33.97 -31.26 -29.22
N CYS A 555 34.04 -31.89 -30.37
CA CYS A 555 33.26 -31.50 -31.52
C CYS A 555 32.76 -32.77 -32.25
N THR A 556 31.53 -32.72 -32.71
CA THR A 556 31.03 -33.67 -33.71
C THR A 556 31.14 -33.04 -35.09
N ALA A 557 31.58 -33.80 -36.11
CA ALA A 557 31.63 -33.29 -37.47
C ALA A 557 31.48 -34.39 -38.51
N LEU A 558 30.79 -34.05 -39.56
CA LEU A 558 30.79 -34.76 -40.87
C LEU A 558 31.65 -33.95 -41.82
N CYS A 559 32.58 -34.58 -42.48
CA CYS A 559 33.32 -33.99 -43.58
C CYS A 559 33.07 -34.81 -44.87
N LEU A 560 32.68 -34.14 -45.95
CA LEU A 560 32.34 -34.78 -47.23
C LEU A 560 33.06 -34.05 -48.39
N ARG A 561 33.84 -34.79 -49.16
CA ARG A 561 34.39 -34.36 -50.45
C ARG A 561 33.45 -34.78 -51.55
N LEU A 562 32.94 -33.81 -52.28
CA LEU A 562 32.02 -34.02 -53.38
C LEU A 562 32.73 -33.93 -54.74
N GLU A 563 32.63 -34.98 -55.51
CA GLU A 563 33.09 -35.13 -56.89
C GLU A 563 31.86 -35.21 -57.82
N PRO A 564 32.01 -35.16 -59.14
CA PRO A 564 30.83 -35.10 -60.03
C PRO A 564 29.84 -36.26 -59.91
N ASP A 565 30.27 -37.46 -59.57
CA ASP A 565 29.45 -38.67 -59.51
C ASP A 565 29.56 -39.47 -58.21
N ARG A 566 30.45 -39.09 -57.32
CA ARG A 566 30.66 -39.73 -56.01
C ARG A 566 30.91 -38.72 -54.88
N ALA A 567 30.73 -39.18 -53.70
CA ALA A 567 31.17 -38.49 -52.49
C ALA A 567 32.10 -39.39 -51.66
N THR A 568 33.17 -38.81 -51.13
CA THR A 568 34.01 -39.44 -50.09
C THR A 568 33.70 -38.74 -48.78
N LEU A 569 33.34 -39.46 -47.73
CA LEU A 569 32.95 -38.85 -46.45
C LEU A 569 33.61 -39.57 -45.26
N ALA A 570 33.78 -38.83 -44.17
CA ALA A 570 34.19 -39.35 -42.87
C ALA A 570 33.35 -38.68 -41.77
N VAL A 571 32.99 -39.46 -40.77
CA VAL A 571 32.09 -39.02 -39.69
C VAL A 571 32.83 -39.09 -38.36
N GLY A 572 32.85 -37.99 -37.66
CA GLY A 572 33.46 -37.86 -36.30
C GLY A 572 32.41 -37.61 -35.22
N GLY A 573 31.75 -38.67 -34.75
CA GLY A 573 30.73 -38.57 -33.69
C GLY A 573 29.43 -37.84 -34.09
N HIS A 574 29.25 -37.53 -35.39
CA HIS A 574 28.13 -36.78 -35.92
C HIS A 574 27.06 -37.73 -36.44
N PRO A 575 25.77 -37.33 -36.53
CA PRO A 575 24.77 -38.13 -37.20
C PRO A 575 25.16 -38.53 -38.63
N LEU A 576 24.80 -39.76 -39.02
CA LEU A 576 25.06 -40.21 -40.42
C LEU A 576 24.16 -39.46 -41.41
N PRO A 577 24.70 -39.04 -42.55
CA PRO A 577 23.89 -38.43 -43.58
C PRO A 577 22.92 -39.43 -44.17
N VAL A 578 21.76 -38.94 -44.65
CA VAL A 578 20.72 -39.77 -45.27
C VAL A 578 20.73 -39.56 -46.77
N SER A 579 20.79 -40.63 -47.53
CA SER A 579 20.66 -40.62 -48.95
C SER A 579 19.24 -41.06 -49.40
N LEU A 580 18.59 -40.24 -50.21
CA LEU A 580 17.31 -40.52 -50.86
C LEU A 580 17.58 -40.81 -52.33
N SER A 581 17.49 -42.07 -52.75
CA SER A 581 17.76 -42.50 -54.11
C SER A 581 16.52 -43.17 -54.72
N SER A 582 16.66 -43.64 -55.95
CA SER A 582 15.65 -44.48 -56.61
C SER A 582 15.34 -45.77 -55.82
N HIS A 583 16.25 -46.24 -55.03
CA HIS A 583 16.17 -47.46 -54.18
C HIS A 583 15.54 -47.22 -52.80
N GLY A 584 15.26 -45.97 -52.39
CA GLY A 584 14.70 -45.59 -51.11
C GLY A 584 15.60 -44.67 -50.30
N LEU A 585 15.44 -44.74 -48.96
CA LEU A 585 16.19 -43.97 -47.97
C LEU A 585 17.23 -44.91 -47.32
N THR A 586 18.48 -44.48 -47.27
CA THR A 586 19.59 -45.20 -46.63
C THR A 586 20.49 -44.20 -45.89
N GLU A 587 20.97 -44.59 -44.72
CA GLU A 587 22.10 -43.88 -44.05
C GLU A 587 23.38 -44.24 -44.80
N ILE A 588 24.27 -43.26 -44.98
CA ILE A 588 25.55 -43.45 -45.70
C ILE A 588 26.73 -43.08 -44.79
N GLY A 589 27.85 -43.82 -44.91
CA GLY A 589 29.02 -43.61 -44.06
C GLY A 589 29.14 -44.59 -42.88
N GLU A 590 30.15 -44.42 -42.09
CA GLU A 590 30.41 -45.22 -40.92
C GLU A 590 30.65 -44.28 -39.70
N TYR A 591 30.13 -44.67 -38.53
CA TYR A 591 30.35 -43.92 -37.32
C TYR A 591 31.84 -43.95 -36.88
N GLY A 592 32.43 -42.79 -36.67
CA GLY A 592 33.71 -42.63 -36.07
C GLY A 592 33.63 -41.92 -34.71
N PRO A 593 34.72 -41.93 -33.92
CA PRO A 593 34.79 -41.27 -32.63
C PRO A 593 34.66 -39.75 -32.79
N LEU A 594 34.07 -39.08 -31.78
CA LEU A 594 34.00 -37.61 -31.74
C LEU A 594 35.40 -36.97 -31.61
N LEU A 595 35.54 -35.76 -32.12
CA LEU A 595 36.81 -35.03 -32.15
C LEU A 595 37.17 -34.44 -30.79
N GLY A 596 38.43 -34.49 -30.41
CA GLY A 596 38.93 -33.94 -29.14
C GLY A 596 38.70 -34.84 -27.91
N GLY A 597 37.85 -35.89 -28.03
CA GLY A 597 37.39 -36.68 -26.87
C GLY A 597 38.29 -37.87 -26.50
N PHE A 598 38.97 -38.51 -27.48
CA PHE A 598 39.68 -39.77 -27.26
C PHE A 598 41.18 -39.67 -27.59
N PRO A 599 42.06 -40.21 -26.77
CA PRO A 599 43.53 -40.11 -26.98
C PRO A 599 44.00 -40.63 -28.33
N SER A 600 43.43 -41.72 -28.83
CA SER A 600 43.84 -42.43 -30.04
C SER A 600 42.68 -42.64 -31.00
N ALA A 601 42.03 -41.55 -31.44
CA ALA A 601 40.94 -41.60 -32.38
C ALA A 601 41.46 -41.69 -33.85
N THR A 602 40.81 -42.50 -34.67
CA THR A 602 41.07 -42.61 -36.11
C THR A 602 39.75 -42.62 -36.87
N TRP A 603 39.78 -42.09 -38.07
CA TRP A 603 38.64 -42.04 -38.96
C TRP A 603 38.99 -42.71 -40.27
N GLN A 604 37.98 -43.15 -40.99
CA GLN A 604 38.15 -43.81 -42.32
C GLN A 604 37.30 -43.08 -43.35
N ASP A 605 37.83 -43.00 -44.57
CA ASP A 605 37.11 -42.49 -45.72
C ASP A 605 36.15 -43.57 -46.23
N CYS A 606 34.85 -43.21 -46.34
CA CYS A 606 33.83 -44.02 -46.97
C CYS A 606 33.50 -43.41 -48.34
N VAL A 607 33.56 -44.19 -49.40
CA VAL A 607 33.21 -43.73 -50.73
C VAL A 607 31.79 -44.17 -51.07
N VAL A 608 30.98 -43.25 -51.56
CA VAL A 608 29.58 -43.47 -51.89
C VAL A 608 29.29 -42.90 -53.30
N ASP A 609 28.72 -43.69 -54.15
CA ASP A 609 28.25 -43.21 -55.46
C ASP A 609 26.92 -42.46 -55.27
N ILE A 610 26.82 -41.28 -55.87
CA ILE A 610 25.59 -40.45 -55.82
C ILE A 610 24.91 -40.54 -57.20
N GLU A 611 23.75 -41.20 -57.25
CA GLU A 611 22.97 -41.33 -58.49
C GLU A 611 22.42 -40.01 -58.97
N PRO A 612 22.25 -39.76 -60.29
CA PRO A 612 21.50 -38.62 -60.78
C PRO A 612 20.10 -38.56 -60.20
N GLY A 613 19.68 -37.39 -59.68
CA GLY A 613 18.42 -37.17 -59.00
C GLY A 613 18.37 -37.57 -57.54
N SER A 614 19.43 -38.19 -56.99
CA SER A 614 19.52 -38.51 -55.57
C SER A 614 19.75 -37.25 -54.73
N ILE A 615 19.24 -37.29 -53.49
CA ILE A 615 19.37 -36.23 -52.50
C ILE A 615 20.16 -36.77 -51.31
N VAL A 616 21.14 -36.04 -50.82
CA VAL A 616 21.87 -36.32 -49.59
C VAL A 616 21.51 -35.23 -48.57
N VAL A 617 21.05 -35.64 -47.37
CA VAL A 617 20.69 -34.76 -46.27
C VAL A 617 21.65 -34.97 -45.18
N THR A 618 22.37 -33.92 -44.81
CA THR A 618 23.24 -33.87 -43.63
C THR A 618 22.59 -32.99 -42.58
N TYR A 619 22.70 -33.34 -41.30
CA TYR A 619 21.95 -32.64 -40.23
C TYR A 619 22.68 -32.80 -38.87
N THR A 620 22.46 -31.84 -37.98
CA THR A 620 22.91 -31.91 -36.57
C THR A 620 21.87 -32.61 -35.70
N ASP A 621 22.29 -33.03 -34.51
CA ASP A 621 21.42 -33.75 -33.58
C ASP A 621 20.29 -32.88 -33.03
N GLY A 622 20.36 -31.53 -33.12
CA GLY A 622 19.28 -30.61 -32.79
C GLY A 622 17.97 -30.94 -33.52
N ILE A 623 18.02 -31.59 -34.71
CA ILE A 623 16.82 -32.12 -35.37
C ILE A 623 16.24 -33.31 -34.61
N THR A 624 17.09 -34.32 -34.37
CA THR A 624 16.61 -35.59 -33.78
C THR A 624 16.34 -35.49 -32.30
N ASP A 625 17.04 -34.59 -31.63
CA ASP A 625 16.86 -34.32 -30.17
C ASP A 625 15.79 -33.28 -29.88
N ALA A 626 15.20 -32.66 -30.90
CA ALA A 626 14.06 -31.77 -30.78
C ALA A 626 12.95 -32.37 -29.89
N VAL A 627 12.44 -31.58 -28.93
CA VAL A 627 11.46 -32.05 -27.94
C VAL A 627 10.07 -31.47 -28.23
N GLY A 628 9.08 -32.33 -28.38
CA GLY A 628 7.69 -31.97 -28.56
C GLY A 628 6.95 -31.64 -27.28
N ARG A 629 5.71 -31.16 -27.43
CA ARG A 629 4.85 -30.68 -26.29
C ARG A 629 4.68 -31.65 -25.12
N HIS A 630 4.90 -32.94 -25.31
CA HIS A 630 4.76 -33.99 -24.29
C HIS A 630 6.08 -34.60 -23.85
N GLY A 631 7.21 -33.94 -24.11
CA GLY A 631 8.54 -34.45 -23.75
C GLY A 631 9.02 -35.58 -24.65
N THR A 632 8.37 -35.86 -25.78
CA THR A 632 8.81 -36.84 -26.77
C THR A 632 9.88 -36.26 -27.68
N ARG A 633 10.94 -37.04 -27.94
CA ARG A 633 11.95 -36.62 -28.93
C ARG A 633 11.47 -36.82 -30.33
N TYR A 634 11.92 -35.98 -31.29
CA TYR A 634 11.63 -36.08 -32.72
C TYR A 634 12.14 -37.42 -33.28
N GLY A 635 13.40 -37.73 -33.04
CA GLY A 635 14.04 -39.01 -33.35
C GLY A 635 14.31 -39.23 -34.83
N VAL A 636 15.24 -40.17 -35.09
CA VAL A 636 15.66 -40.53 -36.44
C VAL A 636 14.51 -41.13 -37.26
N GLN A 637 13.63 -41.90 -36.60
CA GLN A 637 12.53 -42.54 -37.33
C GLN A 637 11.56 -41.51 -37.94
N ARG A 638 11.19 -40.47 -37.20
CA ARG A 638 10.31 -39.40 -37.71
C ARG A 638 11.02 -38.61 -38.79
N LEU A 639 12.33 -38.34 -38.65
CA LEU A 639 13.12 -37.72 -39.71
C LEU A 639 13.04 -38.52 -40.99
N HIS A 640 13.26 -39.86 -40.96
CA HIS A 640 13.16 -40.73 -42.14
C HIS A 640 11.75 -40.73 -42.76
N GLU A 641 10.72 -40.83 -41.92
CA GLU A 641 9.31 -40.78 -42.39
C GLU A 641 9.00 -39.44 -43.08
N ARG A 642 9.60 -38.35 -42.64
CA ARG A 642 9.40 -37.01 -43.23
C ARG A 642 10.20 -36.81 -44.51
N LEU A 643 11.42 -37.33 -44.57
CA LEU A 643 12.26 -37.21 -45.75
C LEU A 643 11.83 -38.10 -46.94
N LEU A 644 11.26 -39.26 -46.68
CA LEU A 644 10.92 -40.24 -47.71
C LEU A 644 9.96 -39.69 -48.80
N PRO A 645 8.92 -38.88 -48.45
CA PRO A 645 8.04 -38.26 -49.44
C PRO A 645 8.73 -37.20 -50.32
N CYS A 646 9.86 -36.62 -49.86
CA CYS A 646 10.59 -35.57 -50.55
C CYS A 646 11.47 -36.10 -51.69
N ARG A 647 11.47 -37.41 -51.91
CA ARG A 647 12.25 -38.05 -52.97
C ARG A 647 11.84 -37.49 -54.38
N GLY A 648 12.83 -37.01 -55.11
CA GLY A 648 12.64 -36.40 -56.44
C GLY A 648 12.27 -34.90 -56.38
N GLY A 649 12.07 -34.32 -55.20
CA GLY A 649 11.88 -32.88 -55.00
C GLY A 649 13.18 -32.08 -55.16
N SER A 650 13.12 -30.76 -55.05
CA SER A 650 14.30 -29.89 -55.00
C SER A 650 14.98 -29.94 -53.61
N ALA A 651 16.21 -29.47 -53.50
CA ALA A 651 16.88 -29.36 -52.23
C ALA A 651 16.12 -28.42 -51.29
N GLU A 652 15.52 -27.37 -51.82
CA GLU A 652 14.74 -26.39 -51.11
C GLU A 652 13.40 -26.95 -50.58
N ASP A 653 12.74 -27.85 -51.37
CA ASP A 653 11.52 -28.55 -50.92
C ASP A 653 11.79 -29.44 -49.70
N VAL A 654 12.97 -30.09 -49.65
CA VAL A 654 13.39 -30.93 -48.51
C VAL A 654 13.56 -30.08 -47.28
N ILE A 655 14.32 -28.97 -47.36
CA ILE A 655 14.54 -28.04 -46.26
C ILE A 655 13.20 -27.49 -45.73
N LYS A 656 12.35 -27.00 -46.65
CA LYS A 656 11.02 -26.47 -46.27
C LYS A 656 10.16 -27.51 -45.55
N SER A 657 10.09 -28.73 -46.12
CA SER A 657 9.33 -29.82 -45.51
C SER A 657 9.83 -30.18 -44.08
N LEU A 658 11.15 -30.18 -43.90
CA LEU A 658 11.76 -30.45 -42.58
C LEU A 658 11.49 -29.36 -41.58
N THR A 659 11.64 -28.07 -41.98
CA THR A 659 11.40 -26.91 -41.13
C THR A 659 9.95 -26.84 -40.67
N GLU A 660 9.00 -26.98 -41.59
CA GLU A 660 7.55 -26.98 -41.28
C GLU A 660 7.17 -28.11 -40.31
N ASP A 661 7.75 -29.30 -40.43
CA ASP A 661 7.46 -30.42 -39.53
C ASP A 661 8.10 -30.23 -38.16
N LEU A 662 9.30 -29.65 -38.07
CA LEU A 662 9.96 -29.31 -36.82
C LEU A 662 9.19 -28.22 -36.04
N GLU A 663 8.78 -27.14 -36.72
CA GLU A 663 7.97 -26.06 -36.13
C GLU A 663 6.61 -26.57 -35.61
N ALA A 664 5.97 -27.48 -36.36
CA ALA A 664 4.71 -28.10 -35.93
C ALA A 664 4.91 -29.07 -34.74
N PHE A 665 6.07 -29.70 -34.62
CA PHE A 665 6.38 -30.65 -33.56
C PHE A 665 6.78 -29.98 -32.27
N GLN A 666 7.61 -28.93 -32.36
CA GLN A 666 8.10 -28.17 -31.20
C GLN A 666 7.08 -27.10 -30.76
N SER A 667 7.05 -26.78 -29.49
CA SER A 667 6.25 -25.65 -28.95
C SER A 667 7.14 -24.42 -28.82
N HIS A 668 7.39 -23.68 -29.89
CA HIS A 668 8.03 -22.36 -29.94
C HIS A 668 9.39 -22.19 -29.19
N VAL A 669 9.94 -23.23 -28.56
CA VAL A 669 11.23 -23.18 -27.84
C VAL A 669 12.13 -24.29 -28.39
N HIS A 670 13.13 -23.90 -29.15
CA HIS A 670 14.17 -24.84 -29.61
C HIS A 670 15.13 -25.14 -28.44
N ALA A 671 15.28 -26.41 -28.09
CA ALA A 671 16.14 -26.83 -26.97
C ALA A 671 17.64 -26.79 -27.36
N ASP A 672 17.95 -26.97 -28.62
CA ASP A 672 19.31 -26.93 -29.18
C ASP A 672 19.30 -26.29 -30.57
N ASP A 673 20.50 -25.86 -31.04
CA ASP A 673 20.69 -25.34 -32.37
C ASP A 673 20.36 -26.43 -33.40
N THR A 674 19.90 -26.03 -34.52
CA THR A 674 19.53 -26.99 -35.58
C THR A 674 20.11 -26.54 -36.91
N ALA A 675 20.93 -27.39 -37.50
CA ALA A 675 21.46 -27.16 -38.82
C ALA A 675 21.16 -28.34 -39.74
N ALA A 676 20.84 -28.06 -40.99
CA ALA A 676 20.75 -29.04 -42.04
C ALA A 676 21.32 -28.49 -43.36
N LEU A 677 21.98 -29.33 -44.11
CA LEU A 677 22.43 -29.04 -45.46
C LEU A 677 22.03 -30.16 -46.38
N VAL A 678 21.35 -29.83 -47.48
CA VAL A 678 20.83 -30.75 -48.48
C VAL A 678 21.56 -30.56 -49.80
N LEU A 679 21.97 -31.67 -50.37
CA LEU A 679 22.63 -31.74 -51.67
C LEU A 679 21.76 -32.60 -52.59
N ARG A 680 21.37 -32.12 -53.75
CA ARG A 680 20.66 -32.87 -54.78
C ARG A 680 21.53 -32.94 -56.01
N ARG A 681 21.86 -34.15 -56.50
CA ARG A 681 22.51 -34.30 -57.78
C ARG A 681 21.50 -34.03 -58.89
N LEU A 682 21.87 -33.14 -59.81
CA LEU A 682 21.02 -32.84 -60.96
C LEU A 682 21.03 -34.03 -61.95
N PRO A 683 19.92 -34.25 -62.71
CA PRO A 683 19.78 -35.34 -63.65
C PRO A 683 20.87 -35.37 -64.74
#